data_c7dac4120835dad2f4cd49891d221375
#
_entry.id   c7dac4120835dad2f4cd49891d221375
#
_cell.length_a   1.000
_cell.length_b   1.000
_cell.length_c   1.000
_cell.angle_alpha   90.00
_cell.angle_beta   90.00
_cell.angle_gamma   90.00
#
_symmetry.space_group_name_H-M   'P 1'
#
loop_
_entity.id
_entity.type
_entity.pdbx_description
1 polymer ?
#
loop_
_entity_poly.entity_id
_entity_poly.type
_entity_poly.pdbx_seq_one_letter_code
_entity_poly.pdbx_strand_id
1 'polypeptide(L)'
;MINTDQPITNPNNDKLGRMNFATEIASGLVNSFKDNNESIVIGLSGNWGSGKSTLVNFIVGEIERISNKQNQEIIVLNFNPWMFTGQKELQNIFLKELLTKFKSNQAKLHNVSEKLKDFLVYLTWLKYVHSGAGEVVKDVQDFLENVNKEKDITELKEDIDKLLIESKVKLYITIDDIDRLTPSEITDIFQLVKLNGNFANTIFLLAYDQRVVKQALIQQFGENGNKYIDKIVQVDYSIPNISRDTIARIFGDTLTNLFPEGELKALLEKEIISIKGQSFMKYFSSLRDIYRFTNSLKLRLSSVFMDLNIFDFLRIEALRLFNYDAYEYILTSKAELIAKKDNINNMIGIQPAEKETIINATQFDSLTKDILKELFDIRDWGFRKNIDERELIKDRRVANKHFFDRYFNLLLGDFDISEKLFEKFNNDSTIEEKEKIIEQMAGKDNLVKFLHWVELKSNDLEIGKIKAIFTAALNICEKNKYIRTSYLGLGSDFNFLINFCHNLLGGVSIIEERRNIFLTRLHSKNGNFTFVDYYLTDTMMLVKIRGDEGKPVYNYIWNTLYSGYEEDDNAFFDEVIQFQKDSVLYLFKKYLKDNKSLSDDELTMILPLVKIYNSKEFTVDFPKLIQSDKQLLHFIWLSIKRSYRTYSTKIYYEFSESQFLPGLEKEQVKDRLDKMDRNSLDENKRKVFNFYLKAYSDGFKEGLYYDIDDLTKII
;
A
#
# COMPACT_ATOMS: atom_id res chain seq x y z
N MET A 1 8.99 -0.27 22.00
CA MET A 1 9.75 -1.56 22.05
C MET A 1 9.11 -2.56 21.11
N ILE A 2 9.84 -3.55 20.63
CA ILE A 2 9.27 -4.71 19.93
C ILE A 2 8.71 -5.64 21.01
N ASN A 3 7.51 -6.16 20.82
CA ASN A 3 6.93 -7.13 21.74
C ASN A 3 7.62 -8.49 21.55
N THR A 4 8.14 -9.06 22.63
CA THR A 4 8.76 -10.39 22.61
C THR A 4 7.70 -11.47 22.86
N ASP A 5 7.90 -12.64 22.24
CA ASP A 5 7.02 -13.81 22.41
C ASP A 5 7.50 -14.73 23.54
N GLN A 6 8.06 -14.13 24.60
CA GLN A 6 8.54 -14.86 25.77
C GLN A 6 7.38 -15.15 26.74
N PRO A 7 7.35 -16.35 27.34
CA PRO A 7 6.39 -16.65 28.42
C PRO A 7 6.51 -15.67 29.58
N ILE A 8 5.37 -15.21 30.06
CA ILE A 8 5.30 -14.26 31.18
C ILE A 8 5.48 -15.02 32.49
N THR A 9 6.32 -14.47 33.39
CA THR A 9 6.50 -14.98 34.74
C THR A 9 5.89 -14.04 35.80
N ASN A 10 5.79 -12.74 35.49
CA ASN A 10 5.23 -11.75 36.42
C ASN A 10 3.71 -11.64 36.23
N PRO A 11 2.87 -11.93 37.23
CA PRO A 11 1.41 -11.83 37.17
C PRO A 11 0.87 -10.44 36.77
N ASN A 12 1.60 -9.37 37.11
CA ASN A 12 1.21 -8.00 36.75
C ASN A 12 1.14 -7.76 35.23
N ASN A 13 1.78 -8.62 34.45
CA ASN A 13 1.77 -8.55 32.98
C ASN A 13 0.69 -9.44 32.36
N ASP A 14 -0.19 -10.05 33.16
CA ASP A 14 -1.27 -10.92 32.67
C ASP A 14 -2.37 -10.14 31.95
N LYS A 15 -2.27 -10.05 30.64
CA LYS A 15 -3.27 -9.38 29.78
C LYS A 15 -4.53 -10.22 29.54
N LEU A 16 -4.49 -11.51 29.82
CA LEU A 16 -5.56 -12.47 29.53
C LEU A 16 -6.37 -12.87 30.75
N GLY A 17 -6.01 -12.43 31.96
CA GLY A 17 -6.68 -12.82 33.21
C GLY A 17 -6.50 -14.30 33.57
N ARG A 18 -5.37 -14.90 33.22
CA ARG A 18 -5.07 -16.33 33.44
C ARG A 18 -4.72 -16.65 34.90
N MET A 19 -4.36 -15.63 35.67
CA MET A 19 -3.89 -15.80 37.03
C MET A 19 -4.92 -16.48 37.95
N ASN A 20 -6.19 -16.12 37.83
CA ASN A 20 -7.27 -16.75 38.60
C ASN A 20 -7.37 -18.25 38.29
N PHE A 21 -7.32 -18.62 37.02
CA PHE A 21 -7.36 -20.02 36.58
C PHE A 21 -6.14 -20.79 37.07
N ALA A 22 -4.93 -20.17 37.04
CA ALA A 22 -3.72 -20.75 37.61
C ALA A 22 -3.81 -20.98 39.13
N THR A 23 -4.39 -20.01 39.86
CA THR A 23 -4.58 -20.10 41.30
C THR A 23 -5.55 -21.22 41.69
N GLU A 24 -6.66 -21.41 40.94
CA GLU A 24 -7.60 -22.51 41.19
C GLU A 24 -6.93 -23.87 40.98
N ILE A 25 -6.20 -24.07 39.87
CA ILE A 25 -5.46 -25.30 39.60
C ILE A 25 -4.42 -25.55 40.68
N ALA A 26 -3.59 -24.56 41.00
CA ALA A 26 -2.55 -24.70 42.01
C ALA A 26 -3.12 -25.05 43.40
N SER A 27 -4.19 -24.37 43.82
CA SER A 27 -4.87 -24.65 45.09
C SER A 27 -5.45 -26.05 45.13
N GLY A 28 -6.08 -26.48 44.03
CA GLY A 28 -6.59 -27.85 43.90
C GLY A 28 -5.47 -28.89 44.02
N LEU A 29 -4.35 -28.67 43.33
CA LEU A 29 -3.21 -29.58 43.35
C LEU A 29 -2.58 -29.67 44.75
N VAL A 30 -2.24 -28.54 45.39
CA VAL A 30 -1.59 -28.55 46.71
C VAL A 30 -2.50 -29.17 47.75
N ASN A 31 -3.79 -28.83 47.78
CA ASN A 31 -4.71 -29.34 48.81
C ASN A 31 -5.05 -30.82 48.61
N SER A 32 -5.28 -31.27 47.35
CA SER A 32 -5.61 -32.69 47.06
C SER A 32 -4.42 -33.63 47.26
N PHE A 33 -3.18 -33.09 47.17
CA PHE A 33 -1.96 -33.88 47.30
C PHE A 33 -1.32 -33.88 48.70
N LYS A 34 -1.89 -33.11 49.61
CA LYS A 34 -1.32 -33.00 50.95
C LYS A 34 -1.16 -34.37 51.64
N ASP A 35 -2.20 -35.19 51.54
CA ASP A 35 -2.27 -36.50 52.21
C ASP A 35 -2.22 -37.69 51.23
N ASN A 36 -2.06 -37.43 49.92
CA ASN A 36 -1.98 -38.44 48.88
C ASN A 36 -0.51 -38.62 48.43
N ASN A 37 -0.01 -39.83 48.45
CA ASN A 37 1.35 -40.18 48.03
C ASN A 37 1.39 -40.78 46.59
N GLU A 38 0.28 -40.96 45.93
CA GLU A 38 0.26 -41.49 44.56
C GLU A 38 0.74 -40.44 43.56
N SER A 39 1.29 -40.90 42.45
CA SER A 39 1.64 -40.02 41.33
C SER A 39 0.40 -39.64 40.54
N ILE A 40 0.32 -38.37 40.15
CA ILE A 40 -0.75 -37.87 39.25
C ILE A 40 -0.17 -37.15 38.03
N VAL A 41 -0.83 -37.34 36.91
CA VAL A 41 -0.50 -36.68 35.65
C VAL A 41 -1.65 -35.76 35.26
N ILE A 42 -1.36 -34.47 35.17
CA ILE A 42 -2.26 -33.40 34.81
C ILE A 42 -1.89 -32.90 33.43
N GLY A 43 -2.87 -32.80 32.52
CA GLY A 43 -2.74 -32.18 31.21
C GLY A 43 -3.13 -30.70 31.25
N LEU A 44 -2.40 -29.85 30.58
CA LEU A 44 -2.78 -28.50 30.20
C LEU A 44 -2.86 -28.43 28.68
N SER A 45 -4.05 -28.66 28.13
CA SER A 45 -4.26 -28.72 26.70
C SER A 45 -4.67 -27.36 26.14
N GLY A 46 -4.04 -26.98 25.04
CA GLY A 46 -4.35 -25.73 24.34
C GLY A 46 -3.63 -25.59 23.01
N ASN A 47 -4.23 -24.83 22.11
CA ASN A 47 -3.66 -24.56 20.79
C ASN A 47 -2.30 -23.84 20.89
N TRP A 48 -1.52 -23.90 19.83
CA TRP A 48 -0.30 -23.12 19.74
C TRP A 48 -0.59 -21.63 19.91
N GLY A 49 0.20 -20.93 20.77
CA GLY A 49 -0.02 -19.52 21.08
C GLY A 49 -1.08 -19.24 22.14
N SER A 50 -1.76 -20.24 22.69
CA SER A 50 -2.79 -20.08 23.75
C SER A 50 -2.25 -19.61 25.10
N GLY A 51 -0.91 -19.57 25.28
CA GLY A 51 -0.25 -19.16 26.52
C GLY A 51 0.02 -20.30 27.49
N LYS A 52 0.18 -21.56 27.01
CA LYS A 52 0.50 -22.75 27.84
C LYS A 52 1.65 -22.49 28.78
N SER A 53 2.80 -22.09 28.27
CA SER A 53 4.03 -21.87 29.07
C SER A 53 3.86 -20.76 30.12
N THR A 54 3.12 -19.70 29.80
CA THR A 54 2.76 -18.65 30.78
C THR A 54 1.89 -19.20 31.90
N LEU A 55 0.89 -20.01 31.55
CA LEU A 55 0.00 -20.64 32.52
C LEU A 55 0.77 -21.62 33.44
N VAL A 56 1.69 -22.42 32.88
CA VAL A 56 2.60 -23.28 33.65
C VAL A 56 3.39 -22.45 34.63
N ASN A 57 4.00 -21.34 34.21
CA ASN A 57 4.75 -20.45 35.12
C ASN A 57 3.89 -19.91 36.25
N PHE A 58 2.64 -19.49 35.96
CA PHE A 58 1.74 -18.97 37.00
C PHE A 58 1.30 -20.08 37.94
N ILE A 59 0.99 -21.29 37.48
CA ILE A 59 0.62 -22.43 38.31
C ILE A 59 1.78 -22.79 39.24
N VAL A 60 3.01 -22.89 38.72
CA VAL A 60 4.22 -23.18 39.53
C VAL A 60 4.42 -22.12 40.58
N GLY A 61 4.39 -20.82 40.20
CA GLY A 61 4.52 -19.72 41.16
C GLY A 61 3.48 -19.75 42.28
N GLU A 62 2.22 -20.12 41.95
CA GLU A 62 1.16 -20.27 42.97
C GLU A 62 1.33 -21.53 43.83
N ILE A 63 1.79 -22.65 43.27
CA ILE A 63 2.14 -23.85 44.02
C ILE A 63 3.23 -23.51 45.06
N GLU A 64 4.31 -22.85 44.67
CA GLU A 64 5.37 -22.42 45.57
C GLU A 64 4.82 -21.48 46.66
N ARG A 65 3.98 -20.51 46.29
CA ARG A 65 3.38 -19.55 47.23
C ARG A 65 2.47 -20.24 48.26
N ILE A 66 1.62 -21.17 47.81
CA ILE A 66 0.66 -21.89 48.69
C ILE A 66 1.43 -22.88 49.58
N SER A 67 2.37 -23.64 49.02
CA SER A 67 3.20 -24.62 49.77
C SER A 67 4.02 -23.95 50.84
N ASN A 68 4.64 -22.80 50.59
CA ASN A 68 5.36 -22.02 51.56
C ASN A 68 4.46 -21.55 52.71
N LYS A 69 3.22 -21.12 52.44
CA LYS A 69 2.23 -20.75 53.48
C LYS A 69 1.80 -21.92 54.34
N GLN A 70 1.80 -23.13 53.77
CA GLN A 70 1.41 -24.36 54.49
C GLN A 70 2.59 -25.10 55.10
N ASN A 71 3.83 -24.56 55.01
CA ASN A 71 5.09 -25.20 55.42
C ASN A 71 5.27 -26.59 54.78
N GLN A 72 4.78 -26.75 53.53
CA GLN A 72 4.95 -27.98 52.77
C GLN A 72 6.24 -27.88 51.95
N GLU A 73 7.10 -28.87 52.10
CA GLU A 73 8.32 -28.93 51.30
C GLU A 73 8.03 -29.48 49.89
N ILE A 74 8.50 -28.73 48.90
CA ILE A 74 8.30 -29.07 47.49
C ILE A 74 9.61 -28.97 46.73
N ILE A 75 9.71 -29.74 45.66
CA ILE A 75 10.73 -29.58 44.60
C ILE A 75 10.01 -29.40 43.29
N VAL A 76 10.41 -28.35 42.58
CA VAL A 76 9.90 -28.07 41.21
C VAL A 76 11.01 -28.38 40.20
N LEU A 77 10.69 -29.24 39.22
CA LEU A 77 11.53 -29.52 38.05
C LEU A 77 10.77 -29.06 36.79
N ASN A 78 11.33 -28.06 36.10
CA ASN A 78 10.83 -27.61 34.82
C ASN A 78 11.65 -28.30 33.72
N PHE A 79 11.06 -29.28 33.04
CA PHE A 79 11.70 -30.03 31.97
C PHE A 79 11.13 -29.61 30.61
N ASN A 80 12.02 -29.16 29.70
CA ASN A 80 11.67 -28.84 28.33
C ASN A 80 12.37 -29.81 27.38
N PRO A 81 11.70 -30.88 26.93
CA PRO A 81 12.31 -31.92 26.12
C PRO A 81 12.71 -31.42 24.72
N TRP A 82 12.10 -30.33 24.23
CA TRP A 82 12.47 -29.73 22.93
C TRP A 82 13.93 -29.24 22.89
N MET A 83 14.50 -28.87 24.02
CA MET A 83 15.92 -28.52 24.10
C MET A 83 16.87 -29.69 23.79
N PHE A 84 16.36 -30.92 23.81
CA PHE A 84 17.10 -32.16 23.64
C PHE A 84 16.63 -32.96 22.40
N THR A 85 15.84 -32.34 21.53
CA THR A 85 15.34 -32.97 20.28
C THR A 85 16.50 -33.54 19.45
N GLY A 86 16.32 -34.76 18.92
CA GLY A 86 17.31 -35.47 18.14
C GLY A 86 18.34 -36.22 18.98
N GLN A 87 18.35 -36.09 20.30
CA GLN A 87 19.16 -36.93 21.17
C GLN A 87 18.43 -38.25 21.46
N LYS A 88 19.11 -39.34 21.21
CA LYS A 88 18.62 -40.68 21.62
C LYS A 88 18.67 -40.70 23.15
N GLU A 89 17.55 -40.89 23.88
CA GLU A 89 17.51 -41.09 25.31
C GLU A 89 16.96 -39.93 26.15
N LEU A 90 15.86 -39.32 25.73
CA LEU A 90 15.15 -38.30 26.51
C LEU A 90 14.84 -38.75 27.95
N GLN A 91 14.58 -40.05 28.15
CA GLN A 91 14.33 -40.63 29.47
C GLN A 91 15.56 -40.52 30.39
N ASN A 92 16.75 -40.82 29.88
CA ASN A 92 17.99 -40.72 30.69
C ASN A 92 18.32 -39.24 30.99
N ILE A 93 18.06 -38.35 30.05
CA ILE A 93 18.26 -36.90 30.28
C ILE A 93 17.33 -36.40 31.41
N PHE A 94 16.05 -36.76 31.36
CA PHE A 94 15.07 -36.41 32.38
C PHE A 94 15.51 -36.90 33.76
N LEU A 95 15.91 -38.20 33.89
CA LEU A 95 16.35 -38.76 35.17
C LEU A 95 17.64 -38.11 35.68
N LYS A 96 18.55 -37.69 34.80
CA LYS A 96 19.75 -36.91 35.17
C LYS A 96 19.39 -35.53 35.69
N GLU A 97 18.44 -34.82 35.06
CA GLU A 97 17.94 -33.52 35.54
C GLU A 97 17.28 -33.67 36.93
N LEU A 98 16.45 -34.72 37.11
CA LEU A 98 15.81 -35.01 38.37
C LEU A 98 16.87 -35.34 39.47
N LEU A 99 17.89 -36.14 39.14
CA LEU A 99 19.00 -36.44 40.04
C LEU A 99 19.76 -35.19 40.45
N THR A 100 19.99 -34.27 39.53
CA THR A 100 20.64 -32.99 39.80
C THR A 100 19.82 -32.15 40.79
N LYS A 101 18.50 -32.13 40.63
CA LYS A 101 17.58 -31.46 41.56
C LYS A 101 17.58 -32.09 42.96
N PHE A 102 17.65 -33.41 43.04
CA PHE A 102 17.73 -34.10 44.32
C PHE A 102 19.06 -33.81 45.04
N LYS A 103 20.18 -33.82 44.32
CA LYS A 103 21.49 -33.47 44.87
C LYS A 103 21.57 -32.02 45.40
N SER A 104 20.86 -31.09 44.79
CA SER A 104 20.80 -29.71 45.30
C SER A 104 20.03 -29.57 46.63
N ASN A 105 19.23 -30.58 47.02
CA ASN A 105 18.46 -30.68 48.25
C ASN A 105 18.99 -31.79 49.18
N GLN A 106 20.29 -31.92 49.34
CA GLN A 106 20.99 -33.06 49.97
C GLN A 106 20.53 -33.39 51.37
N ALA A 107 20.10 -32.41 52.20
CA ALA A 107 19.75 -32.64 53.60
C ALA A 107 18.63 -33.70 53.78
N LYS A 108 17.70 -33.81 52.88
CA LYS A 108 16.54 -34.72 52.95
C LYS A 108 16.44 -35.77 51.85
N LEU A 109 17.10 -35.52 50.73
CA LEU A 109 17.00 -36.38 49.54
C LEU A 109 18.32 -37.11 49.22
N HIS A 110 19.29 -37.15 50.14
CA HIS A 110 20.56 -37.84 49.87
C HIS A 110 20.33 -39.31 49.49
N ASN A 111 19.58 -40.03 50.33
CA ASN A 111 19.30 -41.47 50.11
C ASN A 111 18.47 -41.68 48.82
N VAL A 112 17.52 -40.78 48.53
CA VAL A 112 16.73 -40.81 47.27
C VAL A 112 17.66 -40.63 46.09
N SER A 113 18.60 -39.67 46.14
CA SER A 113 19.52 -39.37 45.03
C SER A 113 20.46 -40.53 44.74
N GLU A 114 20.95 -41.25 45.75
CA GLU A 114 21.79 -42.43 45.55
C GLU A 114 20.99 -43.56 44.91
N LYS A 115 19.77 -43.83 45.37
CA LYS A 115 18.90 -44.85 44.74
C LYS A 115 18.45 -44.49 43.32
N LEU A 116 18.21 -43.21 43.06
CA LEU A 116 17.89 -42.75 41.68
C LEU A 116 19.10 -42.90 40.74
N LYS A 117 20.33 -42.72 41.28
CA LYS A 117 21.55 -42.99 40.52
C LYS A 117 21.65 -44.46 40.16
N ASP A 118 21.44 -45.37 41.14
CA ASP A 118 21.42 -46.81 40.93
C ASP A 118 20.37 -47.21 39.86
N PHE A 119 19.16 -46.66 39.95
CA PHE A 119 18.07 -46.88 38.99
C PHE A 119 18.45 -46.43 37.56
N LEU A 120 19.09 -45.26 37.41
CA LEU A 120 19.52 -44.70 36.14
C LEU A 120 20.60 -45.59 35.49
N VAL A 121 21.58 -46.04 36.30
CA VAL A 121 22.63 -46.95 35.81
C VAL A 121 22.02 -48.27 35.34
N TYR A 122 21.07 -48.83 36.10
CA TYR A 122 20.36 -50.06 35.72
C TYR A 122 19.56 -49.92 34.41
N LEU A 123 18.82 -48.83 34.22
CA LEU A 123 18.12 -48.54 32.98
C LEU A 123 19.06 -48.41 31.78
N THR A 124 20.21 -47.79 31.98
CA THR A 124 21.23 -47.64 30.94
C THR A 124 21.79 -49.01 30.54
N TRP A 125 22.07 -49.89 31.50
CA TRP A 125 22.54 -51.23 31.28
C TRP A 125 21.52 -52.10 30.54
N LEU A 126 20.25 -52.09 30.91
CA LEU A 126 19.18 -52.83 30.24
C LEU A 126 19.10 -52.49 28.74
N LYS A 127 19.26 -51.22 28.38
CA LYS A 127 19.28 -50.80 26.98
C LYS A 127 20.47 -51.34 26.20
N TYR A 128 21.68 -51.37 26.83
CA TYR A 128 22.88 -51.91 26.20
C TYR A 128 22.76 -53.43 25.97
N VAL A 129 22.23 -54.16 26.89
CA VAL A 129 22.01 -55.62 26.74
C VAL A 129 21.05 -55.93 25.62
N HIS A 130 19.99 -55.16 25.44
CA HIS A 130 19.01 -55.35 24.35
C HIS A 130 19.50 -54.88 22.98
N SER A 131 20.45 -53.93 22.93
CA SER A 131 20.95 -53.41 21.62
C SER A 131 22.06 -54.23 21.00
N GLY A 132 22.59 -55.25 21.70
CA GLY A 132 23.67 -56.10 21.19
C GLY A 132 25.02 -55.40 21.03
N ALA A 133 25.18 -54.19 21.57
CA ALA A 133 26.41 -53.40 21.49
C ALA A 133 27.37 -53.88 22.59
N GLY A 134 28.41 -54.61 22.23
CA GLY A 134 29.30 -55.36 23.12
C GLY A 134 30.34 -54.58 23.94
N GLU A 135 30.28 -53.22 24.01
CA GLU A 135 31.17 -52.43 24.87
C GLU A 135 30.39 -51.85 26.04
N VAL A 136 30.54 -52.47 27.19
CA VAL A 136 30.01 -51.97 28.47
C VAL A 136 30.93 -50.84 28.98
N VAL A 137 30.36 -49.65 29.16
CA VAL A 137 31.09 -48.50 29.73
C VAL A 137 31.57 -48.86 31.13
N LYS A 138 32.80 -48.50 31.47
CA LYS A 138 33.51 -48.90 32.73
C LYS A 138 32.67 -48.61 34.00
N ASP A 139 31.91 -47.50 33.99
CA ASP A 139 31.01 -47.12 35.13
C ASP A 139 29.85 -48.12 35.31
N VAL A 140 29.41 -48.80 34.23
CA VAL A 140 28.37 -49.85 34.28
C VAL A 140 28.97 -51.17 34.76
N GLN A 141 30.23 -51.47 34.45
CA GLN A 141 30.94 -52.66 34.96
C GLN A 141 31.20 -52.52 36.45
N ASP A 142 31.72 -51.38 36.94
CA ASP A 142 31.95 -51.10 38.35
C ASP A 142 30.65 -51.15 39.15
N PHE A 143 29.51 -50.73 38.56
CA PHE A 143 28.20 -50.83 39.18
C PHE A 143 27.71 -52.27 39.31
N LEU A 144 27.83 -53.06 38.23
CA LEU A 144 27.41 -54.48 38.25
C LEU A 144 28.23 -55.33 39.20
N GLU A 145 29.48 -54.97 39.48
CA GLU A 145 30.31 -55.63 40.47
C GLU A 145 29.93 -55.23 41.91
N ASN A 146 29.38 -54.04 42.12
CA ASN A 146 29.02 -53.49 43.43
C ASN A 146 27.55 -53.62 43.81
N VAL A 147 26.63 -53.82 42.84
CA VAL A 147 25.20 -54.05 43.13
C VAL A 147 25.01 -55.56 43.32
N ASN A 148 24.58 -55.95 44.53
CA ASN A 148 24.12 -57.30 44.79
C ASN A 148 23.16 -57.75 43.68
N LYS A 149 23.44 -58.83 42.98
CA LYS A 149 22.76 -59.40 41.79
C LYS A 149 21.26 -59.73 41.99
N GLU A 150 20.63 -59.28 43.07
CA GLU A 150 19.30 -59.71 43.50
C GLU A 150 18.20 -58.63 43.40
N LYS A 151 18.51 -57.33 43.13
CA LYS A 151 17.44 -56.31 43.02
C LYS A 151 17.01 -56.08 41.59
N ASP A 152 15.76 -56.37 41.32
CA ASP A 152 15.04 -56.02 40.10
C ASP A 152 14.78 -54.52 40.03
N ILE A 153 14.56 -53.97 38.83
CA ILE A 153 14.19 -52.57 38.56
C ILE A 153 12.95 -52.14 39.33
N THR A 154 12.02 -53.08 39.59
CA THR A 154 10.83 -52.91 40.39
C THR A 154 11.14 -52.61 41.83
N GLU A 155 12.09 -53.35 42.41
CA GLU A 155 12.52 -53.20 43.79
C GLU A 155 13.27 -51.87 43.97
N LEU A 156 14.10 -51.43 43.03
CA LEU A 156 14.77 -50.14 43.04
C LEU A 156 13.77 -48.99 43.02
N LYS A 157 12.70 -49.15 42.22
CA LYS A 157 11.63 -48.14 42.18
C LYS A 157 10.84 -48.11 43.50
N GLU A 158 10.50 -49.23 44.08
CA GLU A 158 9.85 -49.29 45.40
C GLU A 158 10.69 -48.69 46.52
N ASP A 159 12.02 -48.88 46.48
CA ASP A 159 12.94 -48.22 47.43
C ASP A 159 12.91 -46.70 47.28
N ILE A 160 12.91 -46.19 46.04
CA ILE A 160 12.79 -44.74 45.76
C ILE A 160 11.45 -44.24 46.28
N ASP A 161 10.34 -44.92 46.01
CA ASP A 161 9.00 -44.54 46.42
C ASP A 161 8.89 -44.52 47.98
N LYS A 162 9.39 -45.49 48.68
CA LYS A 162 9.47 -45.51 50.14
C LYS A 162 10.23 -44.31 50.70
N LEU A 163 11.41 -44.02 50.16
CA LEU A 163 12.24 -42.90 50.59
C LEU A 163 11.60 -41.54 50.27
N LEU A 164 10.92 -41.39 49.15
CA LEU A 164 10.15 -40.18 48.81
C LEU A 164 8.98 -39.96 49.75
N ILE A 165 8.26 -41.02 50.12
CA ILE A 165 7.16 -40.95 51.12
C ILE A 165 7.71 -40.54 52.49
N GLU A 166 8.79 -41.17 52.95
CA GLU A 166 9.45 -40.86 54.24
C GLU A 166 9.96 -39.41 54.27
N SER A 167 10.48 -38.89 53.17
CA SER A 167 10.99 -37.52 53.09
C SER A 167 9.89 -36.45 53.24
N LYS A 168 8.63 -36.81 52.97
CA LYS A 168 7.47 -35.90 52.93
C LYS A 168 7.61 -34.78 51.89
N VAL A 169 8.55 -34.85 50.98
CA VAL A 169 8.78 -33.88 49.92
C VAL A 169 7.84 -34.20 48.77
N LYS A 170 7.14 -33.19 48.23
CA LYS A 170 6.31 -33.33 47.02
C LYS A 170 7.07 -32.83 45.81
N LEU A 171 7.00 -33.60 44.71
CA LEU A 171 7.66 -33.29 43.45
C LEU A 171 6.62 -32.74 42.47
N TYR A 172 6.86 -31.53 41.96
CA TYR A 172 6.09 -30.96 40.89
C TYR A 172 6.96 -30.90 39.63
N ILE A 173 6.63 -31.67 38.64
CA ILE A 173 7.38 -31.80 37.40
C ILE A 173 6.58 -31.23 36.24
N THR A 174 7.04 -30.13 35.66
CA THR A 174 6.40 -29.57 34.46
C THR A 174 7.13 -30.05 33.23
N ILE A 175 6.38 -30.46 32.19
CA ILE A 175 6.91 -30.82 30.89
C ILE A 175 6.19 -29.94 29.86
N ASP A 176 6.91 -28.98 29.25
CA ASP A 176 6.39 -28.03 28.28
C ASP A 176 6.94 -28.32 26.87
N ASP A 177 6.34 -27.71 25.84
CA ASP A 177 6.74 -27.83 24.43
C ASP A 177 6.72 -29.29 23.88
N ILE A 178 5.88 -30.17 24.42
CA ILE A 178 5.72 -31.55 23.95
C ILE A 178 5.26 -31.59 22.48
N ASP A 179 4.43 -30.66 22.07
CA ASP A 179 3.88 -30.52 20.73
C ASP A 179 4.92 -30.07 19.66
N ARG A 180 6.18 -29.83 20.07
CA ARG A 180 7.30 -29.54 19.15
C ARG A 180 8.19 -30.74 18.85
N LEU A 181 7.93 -31.86 19.51
CA LEU A 181 8.70 -33.08 19.38
C LEU A 181 8.27 -33.90 18.17
N THR A 182 9.14 -34.79 17.71
CA THR A 182 8.78 -35.82 16.72
C THR A 182 7.78 -36.83 17.31
N PRO A 183 6.98 -37.53 16.50
CA PRO A 183 6.01 -38.51 16.99
C PRO A 183 6.62 -39.60 17.91
N SER A 184 7.85 -40.05 17.62
CA SER A 184 8.56 -41.00 18.49
C SER A 184 8.95 -40.40 19.82
N GLU A 185 9.47 -39.17 19.84
CA GLU A 185 9.83 -38.44 21.07
C GLU A 185 8.61 -38.11 21.94
N ILE A 186 7.47 -37.76 21.32
CA ILE A 186 6.21 -37.60 22.03
C ILE A 186 5.84 -38.90 22.74
N THR A 187 5.94 -40.01 22.05
CA THR A 187 5.66 -41.32 22.64
C THR A 187 6.61 -41.61 23.83
N ASP A 188 7.92 -41.33 23.68
CA ASP A 188 8.93 -41.53 24.72
C ASP A 188 8.62 -40.71 25.98
N ILE A 189 8.15 -39.47 25.84
CA ILE A 189 7.75 -38.62 26.98
C ILE A 189 6.51 -39.20 27.68
N PHE A 190 5.48 -39.64 26.95
CA PHE A 190 4.33 -40.27 27.59
C PHE A 190 4.64 -41.59 28.27
N GLN A 191 5.55 -42.39 27.69
CA GLN A 191 6.07 -43.61 28.32
C GLN A 191 6.90 -43.31 29.55
N LEU A 192 7.78 -42.28 29.51
CA LEU A 192 8.54 -41.81 30.65
C LEU A 192 7.63 -41.52 31.85
N VAL A 193 6.61 -40.65 31.62
CA VAL A 193 5.66 -40.22 32.64
C VAL A 193 4.91 -41.43 33.24
N LYS A 194 4.49 -42.41 32.40
CA LYS A 194 3.69 -43.52 32.85
C LYS A 194 4.47 -44.65 33.51
N LEU A 195 5.67 -44.95 33.01
CA LEU A 195 6.38 -46.17 33.37
C LEU A 195 7.60 -45.88 34.25
N ASN A 196 8.45 -44.96 33.82
CA ASN A 196 9.80 -44.80 34.41
C ASN A 196 9.91 -43.62 35.38
N GLY A 197 9.09 -42.59 35.21
CA GLY A 197 9.11 -41.41 36.05
C GLY A 197 7.95 -41.34 37.08
N ASN A 198 7.08 -42.33 37.12
CA ASN A 198 5.90 -42.38 37.99
C ASN A 198 6.33 -42.75 39.42
N PHE A 199 7.02 -41.85 40.12
CA PHE A 199 7.43 -42.00 41.51
C PHE A 199 6.37 -41.50 42.49
N ALA A 200 6.36 -42.07 43.69
CA ALA A 200 5.51 -41.59 44.77
C ALA A 200 5.72 -40.07 45.04
N ASN A 201 4.71 -39.40 45.56
CA ASN A 201 4.73 -37.97 45.82
C ASN A 201 4.97 -37.06 44.61
N THR A 202 4.74 -37.54 43.38
CA THR A 202 5.05 -36.81 42.16
C THR A 202 3.81 -36.36 41.41
N ILE A 203 3.78 -35.08 41.04
CA ILE A 203 2.74 -34.48 40.19
C ILE A 203 3.39 -34.06 38.89
N PHE A 204 2.92 -34.61 37.77
CA PHE A 204 3.30 -34.17 36.45
C PHE A 204 2.28 -33.17 35.92
N LEU A 205 2.78 -32.05 35.37
CA LEU A 205 2.00 -31.04 34.66
C LEU A 205 2.49 -30.99 33.21
N LEU A 206 1.73 -31.57 32.30
CA LEU A 206 2.08 -31.69 30.87
C LEU A 206 1.40 -30.61 30.07
N ALA A 207 2.15 -29.73 29.41
CA ALA A 207 1.60 -28.69 28.54
C ALA A 207 1.76 -29.11 27.07
N TYR A 208 0.64 -29.22 26.33
CA TYR A 208 0.65 -29.70 24.96
C TYR A 208 -0.55 -29.25 24.12
N ASP A 209 -0.41 -29.29 22.78
CA ASP A 209 -1.59 -29.23 21.87
C ASP A 209 -2.13 -30.65 21.67
N GLN A 210 -3.36 -30.85 22.16
CA GLN A 210 -4.00 -32.18 22.14
C GLN A 210 -4.13 -32.75 20.72
N ARG A 211 -4.34 -31.90 19.70
CA ARG A 211 -4.47 -32.33 18.30
C ARG A 211 -3.15 -32.89 17.77
N VAL A 212 -2.06 -32.17 18.02
CA VAL A 212 -0.71 -32.58 17.58
C VAL A 212 -0.31 -33.88 18.25
N VAL A 213 -0.48 -33.96 19.58
CA VAL A 213 -0.14 -35.18 20.36
C VAL A 213 -1.00 -36.37 19.92
N LYS A 214 -2.30 -36.20 19.77
CA LYS A 214 -3.18 -37.28 19.26
C LYS A 214 -2.75 -37.76 17.88
N GLN A 215 -2.44 -36.84 16.96
CA GLN A 215 -1.99 -37.22 15.62
C GLN A 215 -0.70 -38.01 15.64
N ALA A 216 0.27 -37.59 16.45
CA ALA A 216 1.56 -38.28 16.63
C ALA A 216 1.36 -39.69 17.22
N LEU A 217 0.50 -39.84 18.22
CA LEU A 217 0.19 -41.13 18.83
C LEU A 217 -0.58 -42.07 17.88
N ILE A 218 -1.49 -41.54 17.05
CA ILE A 218 -2.17 -42.31 15.99
C ILE A 218 -1.14 -42.82 14.98
N GLN A 219 -0.19 -41.98 14.59
CA GLN A 219 0.86 -42.39 13.65
C GLN A 219 1.70 -43.55 14.21
N GLN A 220 1.94 -43.58 15.54
CA GLN A 220 2.76 -44.60 16.19
C GLN A 220 1.98 -45.88 16.56
N PHE A 221 0.71 -45.76 17.00
CA PHE A 221 -0.09 -46.86 17.57
C PHE A 221 -1.38 -47.16 16.79
N GLY A 222 -1.58 -46.54 15.58
CA GLY A 222 -2.82 -46.62 14.84
C GLY A 222 -3.99 -46.04 15.60
N GLU A 223 -5.20 -46.53 15.33
CA GLU A 223 -6.44 -45.99 15.97
C GLU A 223 -6.44 -46.03 17.49
N ASN A 224 -5.68 -46.95 18.10
CA ASN A 224 -5.54 -47.05 19.55
C ASN A 224 -4.80 -45.83 20.15
N GLY A 225 -4.02 -45.11 19.35
CA GLY A 225 -3.35 -43.86 19.74
C GLY A 225 -4.30 -42.80 20.30
N ASN A 226 -5.55 -42.76 19.81
CA ASN A 226 -6.56 -41.81 20.31
C ASN A 226 -6.86 -41.93 21.81
N LYS A 227 -6.83 -43.15 22.33
CA LYS A 227 -7.10 -43.45 23.75
C LYS A 227 -5.85 -43.49 24.61
N TYR A 228 -4.66 -43.27 24.05
CA TYR A 228 -3.41 -43.40 24.76
C TYR A 228 -3.24 -42.29 25.81
N ILE A 229 -3.61 -41.08 25.49
CA ILE A 229 -3.56 -39.93 26.42
C ILE A 229 -4.47 -40.19 27.62
N ASP A 230 -5.69 -40.64 27.38
CA ASP A 230 -6.69 -40.88 28.46
C ASP A 230 -6.25 -41.95 29.47
N LYS A 231 -5.30 -42.83 29.11
CA LYS A 231 -4.72 -43.82 30.01
C LYS A 231 -3.59 -43.29 30.88
N ILE A 232 -3.04 -42.12 30.54
CA ILE A 232 -1.86 -41.55 31.21
C ILE A 232 -2.24 -40.30 31.95
N VAL A 233 -2.99 -39.41 31.37
CA VAL A 233 -3.45 -38.14 31.94
C VAL A 233 -4.74 -38.36 32.69
N GLN A 234 -4.73 -38.20 34.03
CA GLN A 234 -5.89 -38.41 34.88
C GLN A 234 -6.85 -37.21 34.88
N VAL A 235 -6.30 -35.98 34.76
CA VAL A 235 -7.09 -34.75 34.66
C VAL A 235 -6.54 -33.88 33.54
N ASP A 236 -7.39 -33.46 32.60
CA ASP A 236 -6.97 -32.55 31.53
C ASP A 236 -7.72 -31.21 31.66
N TYR A 237 -6.97 -30.15 31.82
CA TYR A 237 -7.46 -28.77 31.84
C TYR A 237 -7.28 -28.16 30.45
N SER A 238 -8.40 -27.91 29.77
CA SER A 238 -8.38 -27.15 28.53
C SER A 238 -8.20 -25.65 28.82
N ILE A 239 -7.20 -25.05 28.22
CA ILE A 239 -6.97 -23.61 28.37
C ILE A 239 -8.13 -22.83 27.73
N PRO A 240 -8.80 -21.93 28.45
CA PRO A 240 -9.93 -21.19 27.92
C PRO A 240 -9.56 -20.38 26.68
N ASN A 241 -10.43 -20.39 25.66
CA ASN A 241 -10.26 -19.58 24.46
C ASN A 241 -10.31 -18.09 24.80
N ILE A 242 -9.55 -17.28 24.05
CA ILE A 242 -9.58 -15.83 24.20
C ILE A 242 -10.80 -15.30 23.45
N SER A 243 -11.62 -14.47 24.12
CA SER A 243 -12.80 -13.86 23.48
C SER A 243 -12.38 -12.88 22.38
N ARG A 244 -13.23 -12.72 21.37
CA ARG A 244 -13.00 -11.74 20.28
C ARG A 244 -12.86 -10.32 20.81
N ASP A 245 -13.63 -9.96 21.83
CA ASP A 245 -13.55 -8.63 22.44
C ASP A 245 -12.21 -8.42 23.15
N THR A 246 -11.70 -9.44 23.82
CA THR A 246 -10.37 -9.40 24.46
C THR A 246 -9.26 -9.25 23.40
N ILE A 247 -9.33 -10.00 22.31
CA ILE A 247 -8.41 -9.87 21.17
C ILE A 247 -8.46 -8.45 20.61
N ALA A 248 -9.67 -7.93 20.32
CA ALA A 248 -9.85 -6.59 19.75
C ALA A 248 -9.34 -5.49 20.69
N ARG A 249 -9.59 -5.62 22.01
CA ARG A 249 -9.07 -4.67 23.02
C ARG A 249 -7.55 -4.70 23.06
N ILE A 250 -6.94 -5.87 23.23
CA ILE A 250 -5.48 -6.01 23.33
C ILE A 250 -4.79 -5.57 22.02
N PHE A 251 -5.38 -5.89 20.87
CA PHE A 251 -4.90 -5.41 19.58
C PHE A 251 -4.90 -3.87 19.53
N GLY A 252 -6.01 -3.24 19.90
CA GLY A 252 -6.11 -1.79 19.94
C GLY A 252 -5.07 -1.15 20.84
N ASP A 253 -4.98 -1.62 22.09
CA ASP A 253 -4.00 -1.13 23.09
C ASP A 253 -2.54 -1.32 22.59
N THR A 254 -2.27 -2.45 21.92
CA THR A 254 -0.93 -2.73 21.40
C THR A 254 -0.62 -1.86 20.19
N LEU A 255 -1.57 -1.67 19.27
CA LEU A 255 -1.40 -0.88 18.07
C LEU A 255 -1.16 0.60 18.37
N THR A 256 -1.99 1.21 19.24
CA THR A 256 -1.86 2.63 19.62
C THR A 256 -0.57 2.92 20.40
N ASN A 257 -0.14 1.97 21.26
CA ASN A 257 1.11 2.11 22.01
C ASN A 257 2.37 1.72 21.24
N LEU A 258 2.24 1.24 20.01
CA LEU A 258 3.38 0.77 19.22
C LEU A 258 4.22 1.93 18.69
N PHE A 259 3.58 3.06 18.37
CA PHE A 259 4.21 4.23 17.78
C PHE A 259 4.36 5.36 18.81
N PRO A 260 5.43 6.18 18.70
CA PRO A 260 5.56 7.39 19.52
C PRO A 260 4.48 8.41 19.19
N GLU A 261 4.31 9.42 20.05
CA GLU A 261 3.41 10.55 19.76
C GLU A 261 3.72 11.15 18.39
N GLY A 262 2.66 11.46 17.61
CA GLY A 262 2.77 12.00 16.27
C GLY A 262 1.55 11.65 15.41
N GLU A 263 1.60 12.06 14.15
CA GLU A 263 0.48 11.95 13.18
C GLU A 263 -0.01 10.51 13.00
N LEU A 264 0.91 9.53 12.91
CA LEU A 264 0.54 8.12 12.74
C LEU A 264 -0.23 7.60 13.96
N LYS A 265 0.21 7.93 15.18
CA LYS A 265 -0.49 7.52 16.40
C LYS A 265 -1.88 8.15 16.45
N ALA A 266 -2.00 9.44 16.19
CA ALA A 266 -3.28 10.14 16.17
C ALA A 266 -4.24 9.54 15.11
N LEU A 267 -3.75 9.21 13.93
CA LEU A 267 -4.53 8.52 12.90
C LEU A 267 -5.03 7.16 13.38
N LEU A 268 -4.16 6.33 13.96
CA LEU A 268 -4.53 5.02 14.46
C LEU A 268 -5.54 5.08 15.61
N GLU A 269 -5.40 6.05 16.51
CA GLU A 269 -6.35 6.26 17.62
C GLU A 269 -7.73 6.68 17.10
N LYS A 270 -7.78 7.57 16.11
CA LYS A 270 -9.02 7.98 15.46
C LYS A 270 -9.73 6.81 14.77
N GLU A 271 -8.99 5.97 14.08
CA GLU A 271 -9.53 4.88 13.26
C GLU A 271 -9.65 3.55 14.02
N ILE A 272 -9.30 3.48 15.31
CA ILE A 272 -9.17 2.22 16.05
C ILE A 272 -10.47 1.40 16.08
N ILE A 273 -11.63 2.04 16.18
CA ILE A 273 -12.93 1.35 16.20
C ILE A 273 -13.19 0.71 14.84
N SER A 274 -12.95 1.45 13.76
CA SER A 274 -13.09 0.97 12.39
C SER A 274 -12.11 -0.16 12.09
N ILE A 275 -10.86 -0.05 12.57
CA ILE A 275 -9.84 -1.08 12.41
C ILE A 275 -10.24 -2.38 13.11
N LYS A 276 -10.78 -2.30 14.33
CA LYS A 276 -11.23 -3.48 15.09
C LYS A 276 -12.36 -4.24 14.41
N GLY A 277 -13.18 -3.56 13.61
CA GLY A 277 -14.28 -4.14 12.83
C GLY A 277 -13.89 -4.83 11.52
N GLN A 278 -12.61 -4.74 11.09
CA GLN A 278 -12.17 -5.27 9.81
C GLN A 278 -12.11 -6.79 9.75
N SER A 279 -12.34 -7.36 8.55
CA SER A 279 -12.35 -8.80 8.31
C SER A 279 -11.04 -9.48 8.71
N PHE A 280 -9.89 -8.85 8.45
CA PHE A 280 -8.56 -9.40 8.78
C PHE A 280 -8.36 -9.66 10.28
N MET A 281 -9.13 -9.00 11.16
CA MET A 281 -9.10 -9.27 12.61
C MET A 281 -9.45 -10.72 12.96
N LYS A 282 -10.14 -11.42 12.05
CA LYS A 282 -10.48 -12.84 12.23
C LYS A 282 -9.25 -13.76 12.20
N TYR A 283 -8.11 -13.32 11.66
CA TYR A 283 -6.85 -14.06 11.72
C TYR A 283 -6.24 -14.10 13.12
N PHE A 284 -6.58 -13.17 14.00
CA PHE A 284 -6.01 -13.14 15.33
C PHE A 284 -6.76 -14.06 16.27
N SER A 285 -6.09 -15.09 16.74
CA SER A 285 -6.60 -16.09 17.70
C SER A 285 -5.81 -16.07 19.02
N SER A 286 -4.64 -15.46 19.04
CA SER A 286 -3.70 -15.45 20.16
C SER A 286 -2.97 -14.10 20.32
N LEU A 287 -2.32 -13.89 21.48
CA LEU A 287 -1.43 -12.75 21.68
C LEU A 287 -0.23 -12.79 20.71
N ARG A 288 0.25 -13.97 20.38
CA ARG A 288 1.34 -14.17 19.43
C ARG A 288 1.00 -13.59 18.07
N ASP A 289 -0.23 -13.81 17.60
CA ASP A 289 -0.69 -13.27 16.30
C ASP A 289 -0.68 -11.74 16.32
N ILE A 290 -1.19 -11.14 17.43
CA ILE A 290 -1.19 -9.69 17.63
C ILE A 290 0.25 -9.15 17.64
N TYR A 291 1.15 -9.75 18.42
CA TYR A 291 2.53 -9.27 18.53
C TYR A 291 3.31 -9.43 17.23
N ARG A 292 3.16 -10.57 16.54
CA ARG A 292 3.77 -10.81 15.25
C ARG A 292 3.33 -9.76 14.23
N PHE A 293 2.03 -9.47 14.17
CA PHE A 293 1.46 -8.48 13.29
C PHE A 293 1.92 -7.05 13.65
N THR A 294 1.79 -6.63 14.90
CA THR A 294 2.16 -5.28 15.33
C THR A 294 3.66 -5.02 15.24
N ASN A 295 4.51 -6.01 15.53
CA ASN A 295 5.95 -5.90 15.31
C ASN A 295 6.30 -5.68 13.83
N SER A 296 5.62 -6.38 12.93
CA SER A 296 5.78 -6.20 11.49
C SER A 296 5.34 -4.79 11.06
N LEU A 297 4.21 -4.33 11.56
CA LEU A 297 3.74 -2.95 11.29
C LEU A 297 4.76 -1.91 11.73
N LYS A 298 5.36 -2.08 12.90
CA LYS A 298 6.35 -1.13 13.43
C LYS A 298 7.52 -0.90 12.48
N LEU A 299 7.97 -1.96 11.83
CA LEU A 299 9.12 -1.90 10.93
C LEU A 299 8.76 -1.39 9.53
N ARG A 300 7.50 -1.54 9.11
CA ARG A 300 7.09 -1.31 7.72
C ARG A 300 6.23 -0.06 7.52
N LEU A 301 5.37 0.28 8.47
CA LEU A 301 4.38 1.34 8.30
C LEU A 301 4.93 2.76 8.53
N SER A 302 5.89 2.93 9.44
CA SER A 302 6.32 4.25 9.93
C SER A 302 6.88 5.19 8.86
N SER A 303 7.41 4.68 7.76
CA SER A 303 8.01 5.46 6.69
C SER A 303 7.05 5.85 5.57
N VAL A 304 5.91 5.16 5.44
CA VAL A 304 5.02 5.27 4.26
C VAL A 304 3.55 5.51 4.60
N PHE A 305 3.19 5.65 5.89
CA PHE A 305 1.78 5.69 6.29
C PHE A 305 0.98 6.84 5.65
N MET A 306 1.61 7.97 5.36
CA MET A 306 0.95 9.10 4.70
C MET A 306 0.67 8.84 3.22
N ASP A 307 1.44 7.95 2.60
CA ASP A 307 1.37 7.66 1.17
C ASP A 307 0.46 6.46 0.84
N LEU A 308 -0.17 5.85 1.85
CA LEU A 308 -0.99 4.64 1.73
C LEU A 308 -2.34 4.80 2.43
N ASN A 309 -3.32 3.96 2.05
CA ASN A 309 -4.52 3.76 2.86
C ASN A 309 -4.21 2.80 3.99
N ILE A 310 -4.47 3.22 5.24
CA ILE A 310 -4.13 2.42 6.42
C ILE A 310 -4.87 1.07 6.45
N PHE A 311 -6.14 1.04 6.06
CA PHE A 311 -6.93 -0.19 6.07
C PHE A 311 -6.43 -1.20 5.04
N ASP A 312 -6.11 -0.74 3.82
CA ASP A 312 -5.55 -1.59 2.78
C ASP A 312 -4.19 -2.13 3.19
N PHE A 313 -3.34 -1.28 3.80
CA PHE A 313 -2.04 -1.73 4.30
C PHE A 313 -2.17 -2.80 5.37
N LEU A 314 -3.07 -2.61 6.36
CA LEU A 314 -3.31 -3.60 7.41
C LEU A 314 -3.83 -4.92 6.85
N ARG A 315 -4.72 -4.90 5.84
CA ARG A 315 -5.23 -6.10 5.16
C ARG A 315 -4.13 -6.85 4.41
N ILE A 316 -3.32 -6.13 3.63
CA ILE A 316 -2.20 -6.71 2.88
C ILE A 316 -1.17 -7.32 3.83
N GLU A 317 -0.85 -6.64 4.92
CA GLU A 317 0.08 -7.13 5.93
C GLU A 317 -0.47 -8.37 6.66
N ALA A 318 -1.77 -8.42 6.90
CA ALA A 318 -2.41 -9.60 7.46
C ALA A 318 -2.34 -10.78 6.49
N LEU A 319 -2.64 -10.59 5.21
CA LEU A 319 -2.47 -11.64 4.20
C LEU A 319 -1.02 -12.11 4.12
N ARG A 320 -0.05 -11.20 4.10
CA ARG A 320 1.37 -11.54 4.06
C ARG A 320 1.81 -12.43 5.22
N LEU A 321 1.26 -12.22 6.42
CA LEU A 321 1.65 -12.96 7.63
C LEU A 321 0.87 -14.25 7.84
N PHE A 322 -0.40 -14.28 7.44
CA PHE A 322 -1.32 -15.36 7.79
C PHE A 322 -1.80 -16.17 6.58
N ASN A 323 -1.73 -15.61 5.37
CA ASN A 323 -2.07 -16.28 4.12
C ASN A 323 -1.18 -15.77 2.98
N TYR A 324 0.06 -16.28 2.94
CA TYR A 324 1.07 -15.82 2.00
C TYR A 324 0.68 -16.08 0.54
N ASP A 325 -0.03 -17.17 0.26
CA ASP A 325 -0.49 -17.50 -1.10
C ASP A 325 -1.44 -16.42 -1.64
N ALA A 326 -2.32 -15.88 -0.80
CA ALA A 326 -3.20 -14.78 -1.18
C ALA A 326 -2.43 -13.46 -1.37
N TYR A 327 -1.40 -13.22 -0.58
CA TYR A 327 -0.50 -12.08 -0.76
C TYR A 327 0.25 -12.18 -2.10
N GLU A 328 0.80 -13.34 -2.44
CA GLU A 328 1.49 -13.58 -3.71
C GLU A 328 0.53 -13.49 -4.90
N TYR A 329 -0.70 -13.97 -4.74
CA TYR A 329 -1.75 -13.84 -5.75
C TYR A 329 -2.01 -12.36 -6.10
N ILE A 330 -2.09 -11.45 -5.12
CA ILE A 330 -2.27 -10.02 -5.39
C ILE A 330 -1.13 -9.49 -6.26
N LEU A 331 0.11 -9.85 -5.96
CA LEU A 331 1.28 -9.40 -6.72
C LEU A 331 1.28 -9.89 -8.17
N THR A 332 0.96 -11.15 -8.37
CA THR A 332 0.99 -11.79 -9.70
C THR A 332 -0.21 -11.42 -10.57
N SER A 333 -1.36 -11.12 -9.96
CA SER A 333 -2.62 -10.78 -10.67
C SER A 333 -2.88 -9.28 -10.75
N LYS A 334 -1.85 -8.44 -10.62
CA LYS A 334 -1.96 -6.98 -10.64
C LYS A 334 -2.77 -6.45 -11.84
N ALA A 335 -2.48 -6.93 -13.04
CA ALA A 335 -3.14 -6.46 -14.26
C ALA A 335 -4.65 -6.72 -14.23
N GLU A 336 -5.08 -7.86 -13.70
CA GLU A 336 -6.48 -8.27 -13.63
C GLU A 336 -7.24 -7.52 -12.51
N LEU A 337 -6.58 -7.35 -11.37
CA LEU A 337 -7.17 -6.71 -10.19
C LEU A 337 -7.30 -5.18 -10.33
N ILE A 338 -6.44 -4.54 -11.14
CA ILE A 338 -6.41 -3.07 -11.32
C ILE A 338 -7.01 -2.64 -12.65
N ALA A 339 -7.24 -3.56 -13.60
CA ALA A 339 -7.71 -3.23 -14.95
C ALA A 339 -8.84 -2.20 -14.93
N LYS A 340 -8.61 -1.08 -15.62
CA LYS A 340 -9.63 -0.07 -15.88
C LYS A 340 -10.57 -0.55 -16.97
N LYS A 341 -11.83 -0.13 -16.85
CA LYS A 341 -12.74 -0.06 -17.98
C LYS A 341 -12.26 1.04 -18.93
N ASP A 342 -11.39 0.74 -19.88
CA ASP A 342 -11.15 1.67 -20.97
C ASP A 342 -12.43 1.81 -21.78
N ASN A 343 -12.82 3.07 -22.09
CA ASN A 343 -14.01 3.38 -22.88
C ASN A 343 -14.03 2.68 -24.27
N ILE A 344 -12.89 2.22 -24.74
CA ILE A 344 -12.73 1.45 -25.98
C ILE A 344 -13.27 0.02 -25.80
N ASN A 345 -13.13 -0.60 -24.63
CA ASN A 345 -13.64 -1.95 -24.36
C ASN A 345 -15.16 -1.99 -24.10
N ASN A 346 -15.82 -0.83 -23.90
CA ASN A 346 -17.29 -0.77 -23.87
C ASN A 346 -17.93 -1.11 -25.22
N MET A 347 -17.19 -1.01 -26.32
CA MET A 347 -17.64 -1.46 -27.64
C MET A 347 -17.52 -2.99 -27.83
N ILE A 348 -16.78 -3.69 -26.99
CA ILE A 348 -16.50 -5.14 -27.10
C ILE A 348 -17.17 -5.96 -25.97
N GLY A 349 -18.00 -5.36 -25.13
CA GLY A 349 -18.90 -6.10 -24.24
C GLY A 349 -18.28 -6.77 -22.98
N ILE A 350 -17.07 -6.44 -22.56
CA ILE A 350 -16.43 -6.99 -21.34
C ILE A 350 -16.94 -6.23 -20.12
N GLN A 351 -17.66 -6.92 -19.23
CA GLN A 351 -18.40 -6.37 -18.10
C GLN A 351 -17.59 -6.38 -16.76
N PRO A 352 -17.91 -5.49 -15.79
CA PRO A 352 -17.26 -5.46 -14.47
C PRO A 352 -17.51 -6.67 -13.55
N ALA A 353 -18.29 -7.64 -14.01
CA ALA A 353 -18.47 -8.94 -13.36
C ALA A 353 -17.15 -9.74 -13.19
N GLU A 354 -16.06 -9.27 -13.85
CA GLU A 354 -14.83 -10.06 -13.94
C GLU A 354 -14.03 -10.11 -12.67
N LYS A 355 -13.83 -8.98 -11.95
CA LYS A 355 -13.02 -8.97 -10.72
C LYS A 355 -13.61 -9.85 -9.62
N GLU A 356 -14.91 -9.76 -9.42
CA GLU A 356 -15.62 -10.62 -8.46
C GLU A 356 -15.59 -12.08 -8.88
N THR A 357 -15.79 -12.36 -10.17
CA THR A 357 -15.71 -13.71 -10.73
C THR A 357 -14.30 -14.28 -10.58
N ILE A 358 -13.27 -13.48 -10.86
CA ILE A 358 -11.86 -13.87 -10.71
C ILE A 358 -11.56 -14.21 -9.24
N ILE A 359 -11.93 -13.38 -8.27
CA ILE A 359 -11.70 -13.64 -6.85
C ILE A 359 -12.53 -14.84 -6.38
N ASN A 360 -13.78 -14.96 -6.79
CA ASN A 360 -14.63 -16.10 -6.42
C ASN A 360 -14.14 -17.43 -7.01
N ALA A 361 -13.49 -17.40 -8.18
CA ALA A 361 -12.90 -18.58 -8.81
C ALA A 361 -11.63 -19.09 -8.10
N THR A 362 -11.00 -18.29 -7.23
CA THR A 362 -9.85 -18.75 -6.45
C THR A 362 -10.23 -19.84 -5.47
N GLN A 363 -9.27 -20.68 -5.09
CA GLN A 363 -9.47 -21.74 -4.07
C GLN A 363 -9.32 -21.22 -2.62
N PHE A 364 -9.21 -19.91 -2.42
CA PHE A 364 -9.11 -19.32 -1.08
C PHE A 364 -10.40 -19.52 -0.27
N ASP A 365 -10.25 -19.52 1.05
CA ASP A 365 -11.36 -19.53 1.98
C ASP A 365 -12.24 -18.25 1.90
N SER A 366 -13.40 -18.28 2.54
CA SER A 366 -14.35 -17.17 2.51
C SER A 366 -13.75 -15.90 3.13
N LEU A 367 -12.98 -16.03 4.22
CA LEU A 367 -12.35 -14.89 4.89
C LEU A 367 -11.35 -14.19 3.98
N THR A 368 -10.51 -14.95 3.31
CA THR A 368 -9.52 -14.43 2.35
C THR A 368 -10.22 -13.74 1.18
N LYS A 369 -11.28 -14.34 0.64
CA LYS A 369 -12.10 -13.72 -0.42
C LYS A 369 -12.74 -12.41 0.02
N ASP A 370 -13.26 -12.35 1.24
CA ASP A 370 -13.82 -11.11 1.80
C ASP A 370 -12.75 -10.00 1.87
N ILE A 371 -11.54 -10.32 2.35
CA ILE A 371 -10.43 -9.36 2.41
C ILE A 371 -10.02 -8.89 1.00
N LEU A 372 -9.93 -9.79 0.03
CA LEU A 372 -9.64 -9.43 -1.36
C LEU A 372 -10.72 -8.52 -1.95
N LYS A 373 -11.99 -8.80 -1.69
CA LYS A 373 -13.11 -7.93 -2.10
C LYS A 373 -13.03 -6.55 -1.46
N GLU A 374 -12.68 -6.46 -0.18
CA GLU A 374 -12.48 -5.20 0.53
C GLU A 374 -11.31 -4.38 -0.04
N LEU A 375 -10.19 -5.03 -0.41
CA LEU A 375 -9.01 -4.39 -1.01
C LEU A 375 -9.32 -3.79 -2.37
N PHE A 376 -10.06 -4.51 -3.22
CA PHE A 376 -10.36 -4.11 -4.59
C PHE A 376 -11.78 -3.55 -4.76
N ASP A 377 -12.44 -3.25 -3.64
CA ASP A 377 -13.73 -2.54 -3.51
C ASP A 377 -14.88 -3.20 -4.28
N ILE A 378 -14.94 -4.52 -4.18
CA ILE A 378 -15.99 -5.34 -4.76
C ILE A 378 -17.07 -5.52 -3.70
N ARG A 379 -18.20 -4.84 -3.85
CA ARG A 379 -19.33 -4.89 -2.89
C ARG A 379 -20.46 -5.77 -3.41
N ASP A 380 -20.95 -6.66 -2.57
CA ASP A 380 -22.07 -7.60 -2.84
C ASP A 380 -23.47 -6.95 -2.94
N TRP A 381 -23.59 -5.63 -2.81
CA TRP A 381 -24.88 -4.97 -2.78
C TRP A 381 -25.31 -4.50 -4.18
N GLY A 382 -26.44 -4.99 -4.65
CA GLY A 382 -27.05 -4.89 -5.97
C GLY A 382 -27.23 -3.50 -6.63
N PHE A 383 -26.69 -2.43 -6.07
CA PHE A 383 -26.55 -1.13 -6.72
C PHE A 383 -25.07 -0.90 -7.02
N ARG A 384 -24.69 -1.18 -8.26
CA ARG A 384 -23.34 -0.94 -8.80
C ARG A 384 -23.05 0.55 -8.79
N LYS A 385 -22.50 1.09 -7.71
CA LYS A 385 -21.81 2.36 -7.75
C LYS A 385 -20.49 2.10 -8.47
N ASN A 386 -20.32 2.64 -9.68
CA ASN A 386 -18.99 2.73 -10.29
C ASN A 386 -18.11 3.45 -9.29
N ILE A 387 -17.04 2.77 -8.85
CA ILE A 387 -16.08 3.39 -7.95
C ILE A 387 -15.46 4.53 -8.73
N ASP A 388 -15.65 5.75 -8.24
CA ASP A 388 -15.03 6.92 -8.84
C ASP A 388 -13.52 6.80 -8.62
N GLU A 389 -12.75 6.88 -9.72
CA GLU A 389 -11.29 6.89 -9.64
C GLU A 389 -10.79 7.97 -8.68
N ARG A 390 -11.52 9.05 -8.52
CA ARG A 390 -11.26 10.12 -7.58
C ARG A 390 -11.25 9.62 -6.13
N GLU A 391 -12.22 8.79 -5.74
CA GLU A 391 -12.27 8.18 -4.40
C GLU A 391 -11.06 7.28 -4.17
N LEU A 392 -10.68 6.44 -5.16
CA LEU A 392 -9.49 5.59 -5.05
C LEU A 392 -8.19 6.38 -4.90
N ILE A 393 -8.07 7.51 -5.60
CA ILE A 393 -6.89 8.38 -5.51
C ILE A 393 -6.92 9.17 -4.19
N LYS A 394 -8.07 9.75 -3.82
CA LYS A 394 -8.22 10.49 -2.57
C LYS A 394 -7.84 9.64 -1.37
N ASP A 395 -8.30 8.41 -1.35
CA ASP A 395 -8.05 7.45 -0.27
C ASP A 395 -6.77 6.63 -0.45
N ARG A 396 -6.00 6.87 -1.50
CA ARG A 396 -4.73 6.18 -1.79
C ARG A 396 -4.87 4.65 -1.82
N ARG A 397 -6.01 4.16 -2.34
CA ARG A 397 -6.37 2.74 -2.31
C ARG A 397 -5.43 1.87 -3.16
N VAL A 398 -5.15 0.66 -2.70
CA VAL A 398 -4.33 -0.32 -3.45
C VAL A 398 -4.95 -0.70 -4.80
N ALA A 399 -6.26 -0.60 -4.93
CA ALA A 399 -6.99 -0.84 -6.18
C ALA A 399 -6.66 0.16 -7.30
N ASN A 400 -5.94 1.24 -7.00
CA ASN A 400 -5.50 2.22 -7.99
C ASN A 400 -4.06 1.94 -8.45
N LYS A 401 -3.85 1.97 -9.79
CA LYS A 401 -2.55 1.67 -10.42
C LYS A 401 -1.37 2.53 -9.94
N HIS A 402 -1.64 3.75 -9.48
CA HIS A 402 -0.61 4.68 -9.02
C HIS A 402 -0.12 4.39 -7.60
N PHE A 403 -0.93 3.68 -6.79
CA PHE A 403 -0.60 3.36 -5.41
C PHE A 403 -0.21 1.90 -5.21
N PHE A 404 -0.62 1.00 -6.09
CA PHE A 404 -0.44 -0.44 -5.92
C PHE A 404 0.98 -0.82 -5.48
N ASP A 405 1.98 -0.44 -6.28
CA ASP A 405 3.37 -0.86 -6.04
C ASP A 405 3.94 -0.34 -4.71
N ARG A 406 3.42 0.78 -4.19
CA ARG A 406 3.87 1.36 -2.91
C ARG A 406 3.58 0.46 -1.73
N TYR A 407 2.48 -0.31 -1.77
CA TYR A 407 2.11 -1.25 -0.70
C TYR A 407 3.09 -2.39 -0.55
N PHE A 408 3.78 -2.74 -1.62
CA PHE A 408 4.69 -3.90 -1.66
C PHE A 408 6.16 -3.48 -1.55
N ASN A 409 6.55 -2.41 -2.22
CA ASN A 409 7.93 -1.91 -2.21
C ASN A 409 8.26 -1.10 -0.94
N LEU A 410 7.27 -0.47 -0.31
CA LEU A 410 7.38 0.39 0.88
C LEU A 410 8.38 1.55 0.71
N LEU A 411 8.63 1.94 -0.51
CA LEU A 411 9.48 3.05 -0.89
C LEU A 411 8.76 3.82 -2.00
N LEU A 412 8.91 5.13 -1.97
CA LEU A 412 8.53 5.95 -3.10
C LEU A 412 9.57 5.71 -4.20
N GLY A 413 9.13 5.30 -5.37
CA GLY A 413 9.99 5.24 -6.55
C GLY A 413 10.41 6.66 -6.98
N ASP A 414 11.45 6.76 -7.82
CA ASP A 414 11.95 8.04 -8.34
C ASP A 414 10.87 8.87 -9.05
N PHE A 415 9.85 8.18 -9.59
CA PHE A 415 8.70 8.78 -10.30
C PHE A 415 7.45 8.88 -9.43
N ASP A 416 7.53 8.59 -8.13
CA ASP A 416 6.40 8.71 -7.23
C ASP A 416 6.36 10.10 -6.58
N ILE A 417 5.12 10.56 -6.32
CA ILE A 417 4.84 11.84 -5.67
C ILE A 417 4.42 11.53 -4.23
N SER A 418 5.15 12.09 -3.25
CA SER A 418 4.80 11.89 -1.84
C SER A 418 3.57 12.71 -1.45
N GLU A 419 2.74 12.17 -0.57
CA GLU A 419 1.58 12.89 -0.03
C GLU A 419 2.01 14.16 0.71
N LYS A 420 3.12 14.12 1.42
CA LYS A 420 3.70 15.28 2.10
C LYS A 420 4.01 16.44 1.15
N LEU A 421 4.55 16.13 -0.06
CA LEU A 421 4.80 17.15 -1.08
C LEU A 421 3.48 17.73 -1.60
N PHE A 422 2.49 16.86 -1.78
CA PHE A 422 1.16 17.22 -2.24
C PHE A 422 0.44 18.12 -1.21
N GLU A 423 0.47 17.76 0.07
CA GLU A 423 -0.11 18.58 1.14
C GLU A 423 0.59 19.94 1.26
N LYS A 424 1.91 19.95 1.18
CA LYS A 424 2.68 21.20 1.14
C LYS A 424 2.24 22.10 -0.02
N PHE A 425 2.10 21.52 -1.21
CA PHE A 425 1.65 22.26 -2.40
C PHE A 425 0.25 22.82 -2.23
N ASN A 426 -0.69 22.06 -1.71
CA ASN A 426 -2.09 22.48 -1.60
C ASN A 426 -2.33 23.48 -0.46
N ASN A 427 -1.69 23.28 0.69
CA ASN A 427 -2.04 23.96 1.93
C ASN A 427 -1.07 25.09 2.29
N ASP A 428 0.22 24.83 2.34
CA ASP A 428 1.16 25.62 3.13
C ASP A 428 2.15 26.44 2.30
N SER A 429 2.23 26.22 0.98
CA SER A 429 3.25 26.85 0.15
C SER A 429 2.79 28.20 -0.39
N THR A 430 3.74 29.17 -0.50
CA THR A 430 3.54 30.42 -1.22
C THR A 430 3.40 30.18 -2.73
N ILE A 431 2.99 31.19 -3.48
CA ILE A 431 2.90 31.09 -4.95
C ILE A 431 4.26 30.69 -5.55
N GLU A 432 5.35 31.32 -5.08
CA GLU A 432 6.71 31.02 -5.55
C GLU A 432 7.17 29.60 -5.22
N GLU A 433 6.77 29.07 -4.07
CA GLU A 433 7.07 27.68 -3.71
C GLU A 433 6.24 26.70 -4.55
N LYS A 434 4.98 27.01 -4.86
CA LYS A 434 4.16 26.23 -5.78
C LYS A 434 4.76 26.20 -7.18
N GLU A 435 5.24 27.34 -7.67
CA GLU A 435 5.95 27.42 -8.94
C GLU A 435 7.17 26.51 -8.99
N LYS A 436 8.02 26.52 -7.95
CA LYS A 436 9.20 25.64 -7.84
C LYS A 436 8.81 24.15 -7.84
N ILE A 437 7.71 23.79 -7.17
CA ILE A 437 7.23 22.41 -7.15
C ILE A 437 6.77 21.99 -8.55
N ILE A 438 6.01 22.85 -9.26
CA ILE A 438 5.59 22.58 -10.64
C ILE A 438 6.81 22.36 -11.55
N GLU A 439 7.82 23.25 -11.47
CA GLU A 439 9.07 23.12 -12.23
C GLU A 439 9.83 21.83 -11.90
N GLN A 440 9.88 21.46 -10.62
CA GLN A 440 10.51 20.21 -10.19
C GLN A 440 9.79 18.98 -10.74
N MET A 441 8.45 19.00 -10.81
CA MET A 441 7.67 17.91 -11.35
C MET A 441 7.83 17.79 -12.88
N ALA A 442 7.91 18.91 -13.60
CA ALA A 442 8.19 18.94 -15.02
C ALA A 442 9.58 18.34 -15.34
N GLY A 443 10.60 18.69 -14.56
CA GLY A 443 11.95 18.15 -14.72
C GLY A 443 12.09 16.65 -14.47
N LYS A 444 11.08 16.01 -13.83
CA LYS A 444 11.04 14.58 -13.53
C LYS A 444 10.03 13.79 -14.37
N ASP A 445 9.48 14.37 -15.42
CA ASP A 445 8.39 13.78 -16.22
C ASP A 445 7.15 13.39 -15.41
N ASN A 446 6.94 14.01 -14.25
CA ASN A 446 5.83 13.74 -13.33
C ASN A 446 4.73 14.80 -13.35
N LEU A 447 4.87 15.84 -14.16
CA LEU A 447 3.98 17.00 -14.12
C LEU A 447 2.51 16.62 -14.37
N VAL A 448 2.25 15.84 -15.41
CA VAL A 448 0.87 15.45 -15.78
C VAL A 448 0.22 14.66 -14.65
N LYS A 449 0.93 13.70 -14.06
CA LYS A 449 0.46 12.89 -12.94
C LYS A 449 0.18 13.76 -11.71
N PHE A 450 1.09 14.70 -11.41
CA PHE A 450 0.97 15.60 -10.28
C PHE A 450 -0.23 16.55 -10.42
N LEU A 451 -0.37 17.21 -11.57
CA LEU A 451 -1.48 18.12 -11.84
C LEU A 451 -2.83 17.39 -11.79
N HIS A 452 -2.91 16.18 -12.35
CA HIS A 452 -4.11 15.38 -12.27
C HIS A 452 -4.50 15.05 -10.82
N TRP A 453 -3.54 14.78 -9.94
CA TRP A 453 -3.81 14.56 -8.52
C TRP A 453 -4.30 15.83 -7.81
N VAL A 454 -3.69 16.98 -8.12
CA VAL A 454 -4.14 18.27 -7.58
C VAL A 454 -5.58 18.54 -8.02
N GLU A 455 -5.90 18.32 -9.29
CA GLU A 455 -7.24 18.48 -9.85
C GLU A 455 -8.27 17.59 -9.13
N LEU A 456 -7.98 16.31 -8.94
CA LEU A 456 -8.89 15.37 -8.30
C LEU A 456 -9.20 15.72 -6.83
N LYS A 457 -8.25 16.36 -6.13
CA LYS A 457 -8.42 16.80 -4.74
C LYS A 457 -8.85 18.26 -4.60
N SER A 458 -8.93 19.02 -5.69
CA SER A 458 -9.21 20.47 -5.66
C SER A 458 -10.61 20.82 -5.15
N ASN A 459 -11.58 19.93 -5.32
CA ASN A 459 -12.97 20.15 -4.87
C ASN A 459 -13.09 20.35 -3.35
N ASP A 460 -12.12 19.89 -2.57
CA ASP A 460 -12.09 20.02 -1.11
C ASP A 460 -11.25 21.23 -0.65
N LEU A 461 -10.66 22.01 -1.59
CA LEU A 461 -9.79 23.11 -1.26
C LEU A 461 -10.59 24.43 -1.10
N GLU A 462 -10.14 25.27 -0.19
CA GLU A 462 -10.62 26.64 -0.05
C GLU A 462 -10.29 27.48 -1.31
N ILE A 463 -11.16 28.40 -1.68
CA ILE A 463 -11.05 29.23 -2.88
C ILE A 463 -9.72 29.99 -2.94
N GLY A 464 -9.22 30.49 -1.79
CA GLY A 464 -7.93 31.17 -1.72
C GLY A 464 -6.76 30.28 -2.17
N LYS A 465 -6.81 29.00 -1.82
CA LYS A 465 -5.80 28.00 -2.22
C LYS A 465 -5.90 27.68 -3.72
N ILE A 466 -7.12 27.54 -4.24
CA ILE A 466 -7.37 27.34 -5.67
C ILE A 466 -6.82 28.53 -6.47
N LYS A 467 -7.08 29.75 -6.04
CA LYS A 467 -6.55 30.98 -6.66
C LYS A 467 -5.01 31.00 -6.68
N ALA A 468 -4.36 30.60 -5.58
CA ALA A 468 -2.90 30.54 -5.51
C ALA A 468 -2.32 29.48 -6.46
N ILE A 469 -2.93 28.30 -6.56
CA ILE A 469 -2.52 27.23 -7.46
C ILE A 469 -2.70 27.66 -8.92
N PHE A 470 -3.85 28.22 -9.26
CA PHE A 470 -4.17 28.77 -10.58
C PHE A 470 -3.14 29.83 -11.01
N THR A 471 -2.82 30.76 -10.11
CA THR A 471 -1.83 31.80 -10.36
C THR A 471 -0.44 31.23 -10.59
N ALA A 472 0.01 30.28 -9.76
CA ALA A 472 1.31 29.64 -9.91
C ALA A 472 1.43 28.88 -11.23
N ALA A 473 0.41 28.13 -11.64
CA ALA A 473 0.39 27.42 -12.90
C ALA A 473 0.54 28.37 -14.11
N LEU A 474 -0.20 29.48 -14.12
CA LEU A 474 -0.10 30.47 -15.18
C LEU A 474 1.25 31.21 -15.19
N ASN A 475 1.82 31.52 -14.02
CA ASN A 475 3.13 32.12 -13.93
C ASN A 475 4.22 31.22 -14.50
N ILE A 476 4.12 29.90 -14.29
CA ILE A 476 5.03 28.93 -14.92
C ILE A 476 4.86 28.91 -16.43
N CYS A 477 3.63 28.97 -16.94
CA CYS A 477 3.37 29.11 -18.37
C CYS A 477 4.05 30.35 -18.96
N GLU A 478 4.12 31.47 -18.21
CA GLU A 478 4.75 32.69 -18.66
C GLU A 478 6.28 32.64 -18.61
N LYS A 479 6.85 32.09 -17.52
CA LYS A 479 8.30 31.98 -17.30
C LYS A 479 8.98 31.04 -18.27
N ASN A 480 8.36 29.90 -18.49
CA ASN A 480 8.97 28.82 -19.23
C ASN A 480 8.56 28.91 -20.70
N LYS A 481 9.57 29.12 -21.54
CA LYS A 481 9.47 28.99 -22.99
C LYS A 481 9.21 27.54 -23.44
N TYR A 482 8.64 26.68 -22.58
CA TYR A 482 8.30 25.27 -22.86
C TYR A 482 7.36 25.06 -24.02
N ILE A 483 6.83 26.12 -24.57
CA ILE A 483 5.61 26.15 -25.34
C ILE A 483 5.87 26.17 -26.83
N ARG A 484 7.11 26.43 -27.21
CA ARG A 484 7.39 26.92 -28.56
C ARG A 484 7.62 25.85 -29.61
N THR A 485 7.33 24.59 -29.33
CA THR A 485 7.48 23.52 -30.31
C THR A 485 6.18 22.74 -30.51
N SER A 486 5.60 23.00 -31.66
CA SER A 486 4.47 22.28 -32.31
C SER A 486 3.03 22.66 -31.90
N TYR A 487 2.41 23.41 -32.75
CA TYR A 487 0.97 23.67 -32.83
C TYR A 487 0.07 22.43 -32.88
N LEU A 488 0.64 21.24 -33.00
CA LEU A 488 -0.05 19.95 -33.10
C LEU A 488 0.41 18.90 -32.08
N GLY A 489 1.29 19.27 -31.15
CA GLY A 489 1.71 18.37 -30.09
C GLY A 489 0.64 18.28 -29.00
N LEU A 490 -0.29 17.35 -29.13
CA LEU A 490 -1.13 16.83 -28.06
C LEU A 490 -0.23 16.25 -26.95
N GLY A 491 0.49 17.08 -26.19
CA GLY A 491 1.42 16.58 -25.19
C GLY A 491 2.46 17.58 -24.68
N SER A 492 2.36 18.87 -24.99
CA SER A 492 3.25 19.86 -24.37
C SER A 492 2.81 20.16 -22.94
N ASP A 493 3.76 20.31 -22.00
CA ASP A 493 3.51 20.69 -20.60
C ASP A 493 2.64 21.95 -20.48
N PHE A 494 2.72 22.85 -21.45
CA PHE A 494 1.86 24.02 -21.54
C PHE A 494 0.40 23.70 -21.68
N ASN A 495 0.02 22.87 -22.65
CA ASN A 495 -1.37 22.48 -22.86
C ASN A 495 -1.92 21.74 -21.64
N PHE A 496 -1.09 20.94 -20.96
CA PHE A 496 -1.46 20.29 -19.72
C PHE A 496 -1.72 21.31 -18.60
N LEU A 497 -0.87 22.32 -18.44
CA LEU A 497 -1.05 23.37 -17.44
C LEU A 497 -2.28 24.23 -17.71
N ILE A 498 -2.55 24.59 -18.96
CA ILE A 498 -3.77 25.35 -19.32
C ILE A 498 -5.03 24.50 -19.10
N ASN A 499 -5.03 23.24 -19.54
CA ASN A 499 -6.15 22.33 -19.30
C ASN A 499 -6.36 22.10 -17.79
N PHE A 500 -5.28 21.96 -17.01
CA PHE A 500 -5.33 21.90 -15.56
C PHE A 500 -5.98 23.14 -14.97
N CYS A 501 -5.64 24.36 -15.44
CA CYS A 501 -6.28 25.59 -15.00
C CYS A 501 -7.79 25.61 -15.28
N HIS A 502 -8.21 25.08 -16.45
CA HIS A 502 -9.63 24.92 -16.78
C HIS A 502 -10.34 23.99 -15.81
N ASN A 503 -9.77 22.80 -15.58
CA ASN A 503 -10.36 21.78 -14.73
C ASN A 503 -10.39 22.23 -13.27
N LEU A 504 -9.33 22.91 -12.82
CA LEU A 504 -9.25 23.49 -11.47
C LEU A 504 -10.38 24.50 -11.22
N LEU A 505 -10.65 25.39 -12.16
CA LEU A 505 -11.79 26.31 -12.07
C LEU A 505 -13.13 25.56 -12.15
N GLY A 506 -13.23 24.56 -13.02
CA GLY A 506 -14.41 23.69 -13.13
C GLY A 506 -14.78 22.98 -11.82
N GLY A 507 -13.80 22.70 -10.96
CA GLY A 507 -13.98 22.11 -9.64
C GLY A 507 -14.61 23.07 -8.60
N VAL A 508 -14.54 24.38 -8.80
CA VAL A 508 -15.20 25.36 -7.92
C VAL A 508 -16.71 25.31 -8.15
N SER A 509 -17.50 25.09 -7.10
CA SER A 509 -18.95 24.90 -7.23
C SER A 509 -19.71 26.17 -7.66
N ILE A 510 -19.28 27.34 -7.20
CA ILE A 510 -19.93 28.64 -7.41
C ILE A 510 -19.33 29.32 -8.65
N ILE A 511 -20.16 29.63 -9.62
CA ILE A 511 -19.71 30.14 -10.93
C ILE A 511 -19.15 31.57 -10.83
N GLU A 512 -19.73 32.42 -9.98
CA GLU A 512 -19.23 33.76 -9.71
C GLU A 512 -17.82 33.76 -9.14
N GLU A 513 -17.50 32.77 -8.33
CA GLU A 513 -16.14 32.60 -7.79
C GLU A 513 -15.16 32.15 -8.87
N ARG A 514 -15.57 31.25 -9.78
CA ARG A 514 -14.76 30.88 -10.95
C ARG A 514 -14.42 32.11 -11.79
N ARG A 515 -15.44 32.93 -12.10
CA ARG A 515 -15.30 34.18 -12.84
C ARG A 515 -14.40 35.16 -12.13
N ASN A 516 -14.57 35.33 -10.84
CA ASN A 516 -13.75 36.25 -10.03
C ASN A 516 -12.27 35.81 -10.00
N ILE A 517 -11.97 34.54 -9.86
CA ILE A 517 -10.58 34.03 -9.94
C ILE A 517 -9.98 34.36 -11.30
N PHE A 518 -10.73 34.11 -12.37
CA PHE A 518 -10.32 34.35 -13.73
C PHE A 518 -10.06 35.84 -14.00
N LEU A 519 -11.06 36.72 -13.71
CA LEU A 519 -10.95 38.18 -13.92
C LEU A 519 -9.85 38.80 -13.04
N THR A 520 -9.67 38.33 -11.80
CA THR A 520 -8.58 38.81 -10.94
C THR A 520 -7.22 38.58 -11.62
N ARG A 521 -7.02 37.46 -12.27
CA ARG A 521 -5.79 37.19 -13.02
C ARG A 521 -5.62 38.15 -14.20
N LEU A 522 -6.66 38.37 -14.98
CA LEU A 522 -6.62 39.26 -16.11
C LEU A 522 -6.33 40.72 -15.69
N HIS A 523 -7.01 41.23 -14.68
CA HIS A 523 -6.83 42.59 -14.17
C HIS A 523 -5.45 42.79 -13.54
N SER A 524 -4.81 41.77 -12.97
CA SER A 524 -3.48 41.86 -12.35
C SER A 524 -2.40 42.27 -13.35
N LYS A 525 -2.64 42.18 -14.65
CA LYS A 525 -1.70 42.48 -15.73
C LYS A 525 -1.51 43.98 -15.98
N ASN A 526 -2.49 44.81 -15.60
CA ASN A 526 -2.43 46.27 -15.78
C ASN A 526 -1.98 46.73 -17.18
N GLY A 527 -2.48 46.05 -18.22
CA GLY A 527 -2.12 46.30 -19.61
C GLY A 527 -0.81 45.70 -20.12
N ASN A 528 -0.07 44.98 -19.26
CA ASN A 528 1.17 44.24 -19.66
C ASN A 528 0.86 42.80 -20.00
N PHE A 529 0.19 42.56 -21.09
CA PHE A 529 -0.30 41.26 -21.48
C PHE A 529 0.80 40.33 -22.01
N THR A 530 0.62 39.03 -21.74
CA THR A 530 1.45 37.94 -22.28
C THR A 530 0.63 37.09 -23.24
N PHE A 531 1.29 36.23 -24.01
CA PHE A 531 0.60 35.27 -24.85
C PHE A 531 -0.26 34.31 -24.05
N VAL A 532 0.17 33.98 -22.81
CA VAL A 532 -0.58 33.13 -21.88
C VAL A 532 -1.96 33.73 -21.55
N ASP A 533 -2.02 35.04 -21.33
CA ASP A 533 -3.27 35.73 -21.00
C ASP A 533 -4.25 35.71 -22.18
N TYR A 534 -3.74 35.93 -23.39
CA TYR A 534 -4.52 35.78 -24.63
C TYR A 534 -5.02 34.32 -24.78
N TYR A 535 -4.10 33.34 -24.69
CA TYR A 535 -4.43 31.95 -24.93
C TYR A 535 -5.43 31.40 -23.89
N LEU A 536 -5.32 31.86 -22.66
CA LEU A 536 -6.27 31.52 -21.61
C LEU A 536 -7.69 32.03 -21.97
N THR A 537 -7.81 33.26 -22.47
CA THR A 537 -9.12 33.80 -22.92
C THR A 537 -9.63 33.06 -24.15
N ASP A 538 -8.75 32.75 -25.10
CA ASP A 538 -9.10 32.06 -26.33
C ASP A 538 -9.59 30.61 -26.09
N THR A 539 -8.93 29.88 -25.19
CA THR A 539 -9.30 28.50 -24.84
C THR A 539 -10.53 28.44 -23.94
N MET A 540 -10.73 29.41 -23.05
CA MET A 540 -11.93 29.49 -22.20
C MET A 540 -13.16 29.98 -22.95
N MET A 541 -12.95 30.75 -24.02
CA MET A 541 -14.01 31.31 -24.83
C MET A 541 -13.68 31.10 -26.29
N LEU A 542 -14.20 30.04 -26.91
CA LEU A 542 -14.16 29.94 -28.36
C LEU A 542 -15.15 30.93 -28.97
N VAL A 543 -14.65 32.12 -29.30
CA VAL A 543 -15.39 33.07 -30.10
C VAL A 543 -15.30 32.60 -31.55
N LYS A 544 -16.32 31.87 -32.03
CA LYS A 544 -16.50 31.66 -33.47
C LYS A 544 -17.25 32.86 -34.00
N ILE A 545 -16.56 33.69 -34.77
CA ILE A 545 -17.22 34.69 -35.61
C ILE A 545 -17.85 33.94 -36.77
N ARG A 546 -19.13 33.66 -36.67
CA ARG A 546 -19.98 33.20 -37.77
C ARG A 546 -21.12 34.20 -37.92
N GLY A 547 -21.26 34.78 -39.08
CA GLY A 547 -22.48 35.46 -39.51
C GLY A 547 -22.21 36.53 -40.54
N ASP A 548 -23.08 36.63 -41.51
CA ASP A 548 -23.10 37.61 -42.61
C ASP A 548 -23.28 39.06 -42.11
N GLU A 549 -23.48 39.28 -40.81
CA GLU A 549 -23.70 40.59 -40.18
C GLU A 549 -22.63 41.05 -39.22
N GLY A 550 -21.49 40.37 -39.12
CA GLY A 550 -20.36 40.79 -38.26
C GLY A 550 -20.60 40.74 -36.75
N LYS A 551 -21.67 40.11 -36.27
CA LYS A 551 -21.93 39.89 -34.84
C LYS A 551 -21.24 38.61 -34.36
N PRO A 552 -20.55 38.67 -33.22
CA PRO A 552 -19.90 37.48 -32.68
C PRO A 552 -20.95 36.44 -32.28
N VAL A 553 -20.83 35.22 -32.80
CA VAL A 553 -21.59 34.07 -32.30
C VAL A 553 -20.69 33.24 -31.43
N TYR A 554 -21.05 33.17 -30.15
CA TYR A 554 -20.28 32.47 -29.12
C TYR A 554 -20.58 30.96 -29.20
N ASN A 555 -19.56 30.16 -29.46
CA ASN A 555 -19.60 28.71 -29.27
C ASN A 555 -18.73 28.33 -28.06
N TYR A 556 -19.39 27.94 -27.01
CA TYR A 556 -18.72 27.53 -25.78
C TYR A 556 -18.19 26.09 -25.93
N ILE A 557 -16.87 25.89 -25.88
CA ILE A 557 -16.29 24.53 -25.85
C ILE A 557 -16.22 24.06 -24.40
N TRP A 558 -16.10 24.97 -23.44
CA TRP A 558 -15.98 24.63 -22.01
C TRP A 558 -17.07 25.35 -21.22
N ASN A 559 -17.98 24.57 -20.59
CA ASN A 559 -19.01 25.09 -19.69
C ASN A 559 -18.46 25.61 -18.36
N THR A 560 -17.14 25.81 -18.24
CA THR A 560 -16.48 26.12 -16.96
C THR A 560 -16.90 27.48 -16.39
N LEU A 561 -17.12 28.49 -17.24
CA LEU A 561 -17.47 29.87 -16.86
C LEU A 561 -18.91 30.26 -17.24
N TYR A 562 -19.71 29.32 -17.71
CA TYR A 562 -21.07 29.54 -18.20
C TYR A 562 -22.12 29.00 -17.21
N SER A 563 -23.11 29.80 -16.84
CA SER A 563 -24.16 29.45 -15.88
C SER A 563 -25.50 29.00 -16.50
N GLY A 564 -25.63 29.06 -17.84
CA GLY A 564 -26.92 28.90 -18.50
C GLY A 564 -27.65 30.25 -18.67
N TYR A 565 -28.34 30.46 -19.67
CA TYR A 565 -29.13 31.60 -20.20
C TYR A 565 -29.61 32.68 -19.21
N GLU A 566 -28.72 33.42 -18.53
CA GLU A 566 -29.08 34.60 -17.77
C GLU A 566 -28.47 35.86 -18.40
N GLU A 567 -29.21 36.98 -18.34
CA GLU A 567 -28.77 38.30 -18.88
C GLU A 567 -27.44 38.80 -18.25
N ASP A 568 -27.12 38.37 -17.01
CA ASP A 568 -25.89 38.71 -16.30
C ASP A 568 -24.61 38.06 -16.94
N ASP A 569 -24.76 37.06 -17.77
CA ASP A 569 -23.62 36.45 -18.45
C ASP A 569 -23.01 37.39 -19.51
N ASN A 570 -23.79 38.26 -20.11
CA ASN A 570 -23.33 39.12 -21.20
C ASN A 570 -22.27 40.14 -20.71
N ALA A 571 -22.42 40.72 -19.52
CA ALA A 571 -21.47 41.70 -19.00
C ALA A 571 -20.08 41.05 -18.74
N PHE A 572 -20.05 39.85 -18.19
CA PHE A 572 -18.82 39.10 -17.99
C PHE A 572 -18.13 38.77 -19.31
N PHE A 573 -18.87 38.30 -20.29
CA PHE A 573 -18.30 37.96 -21.60
C PHE A 573 -17.83 39.18 -22.37
N ASP A 574 -18.54 40.31 -22.32
CA ASP A 574 -18.10 41.56 -22.93
C ASP A 574 -16.76 42.03 -22.35
N GLU A 575 -16.58 41.92 -21.05
CA GLU A 575 -15.33 42.27 -20.37
C GLU A 575 -14.18 41.35 -20.81
N VAL A 576 -14.40 40.03 -20.90
CA VAL A 576 -13.38 39.07 -21.34
C VAL A 576 -13.03 39.28 -22.82
N ILE A 577 -14.02 39.61 -23.69
CA ILE A 577 -13.78 39.93 -25.09
C ILE A 577 -12.96 41.24 -25.22
N GLN A 578 -13.29 42.24 -24.44
CA GLN A 578 -12.51 43.47 -24.45
C GLN A 578 -11.08 43.20 -24.02
N PHE A 579 -10.90 42.37 -22.98
CA PHE A 579 -9.58 41.96 -22.53
C PHE A 579 -8.82 41.18 -23.62
N GLN A 580 -9.46 40.22 -24.31
CA GLN A 580 -8.86 39.50 -25.42
C GLN A 580 -8.43 40.45 -26.53
N LYS A 581 -9.27 41.40 -26.92
CA LYS A 581 -8.97 42.43 -27.90
C LYS A 581 -7.73 43.22 -27.49
N ASP A 582 -7.70 43.73 -26.25
CA ASP A 582 -6.60 44.55 -25.74
C ASP A 582 -5.30 43.76 -25.70
N SER A 583 -5.34 42.47 -25.29
CA SER A 583 -4.17 41.61 -25.25
C SER A 583 -3.62 41.32 -26.63
N VAL A 584 -4.50 41.00 -27.60
CA VAL A 584 -4.11 40.72 -28.98
C VAL A 584 -3.45 41.94 -29.64
N LEU A 585 -4.06 43.13 -29.48
CA LEU A 585 -3.51 44.36 -30.04
C LEU A 585 -2.19 44.77 -29.35
N TYR A 586 -2.08 44.61 -28.04
CA TYR A 586 -0.84 44.84 -27.31
C TYR A 586 0.30 43.92 -27.78
N LEU A 587 0.03 42.61 -27.89
CA LEU A 587 1.00 41.61 -28.32
C LEU A 587 1.48 41.88 -29.75
N PHE A 588 0.57 42.22 -30.64
CA PHE A 588 0.89 42.57 -32.02
C PHE A 588 1.76 43.83 -32.08
N LYS A 589 1.42 44.92 -31.39
CA LYS A 589 2.24 46.16 -31.32
C LYS A 589 3.59 45.88 -30.70
N LYS A 590 3.68 45.01 -29.72
CA LYS A 590 4.95 44.57 -29.13
C LYS A 590 5.83 43.81 -30.14
N TYR A 591 5.20 42.89 -30.91
CA TYR A 591 5.89 42.16 -31.97
C TYR A 591 6.39 43.08 -33.08
N LEU A 592 5.68 44.12 -33.47
CA LEU A 592 6.09 45.12 -34.43
C LEU A 592 7.40 45.85 -33.97
N LYS A 593 7.59 46.01 -32.68
CA LYS A 593 8.82 46.63 -32.09
C LYS A 593 9.95 45.63 -31.90
N ASP A 594 9.60 44.41 -31.52
CA ASP A 594 10.55 43.32 -31.29
C ASP A 594 9.98 42.01 -31.84
N ASN A 595 10.47 41.62 -33.00
CA ASN A 595 10.05 40.40 -33.71
C ASN A 595 10.41 39.08 -33.02
N LYS A 596 11.09 39.13 -31.84
CA LYS A 596 11.35 38.00 -30.99
C LYS A 596 10.39 37.90 -29.80
N SER A 597 9.47 38.84 -29.65
CA SER A 597 8.54 38.88 -28.52
C SER A 597 7.46 37.78 -28.58
N LEU A 598 7.18 37.22 -29.74
CA LEU A 598 6.33 36.09 -30.00
C LEU A 598 7.04 35.06 -30.88
N SER A 599 6.70 33.79 -30.74
CA SER A 599 7.09 32.75 -31.69
C SER A 599 6.20 32.77 -32.93
N ASP A 600 6.63 32.07 -33.98
CA ASP A 600 5.85 31.95 -35.22
C ASP A 600 4.46 31.35 -34.98
N ASP A 601 4.37 30.33 -34.11
CA ASP A 601 3.10 29.70 -33.75
C ASP A 601 2.20 30.65 -32.96
N GLU A 602 2.75 31.39 -31.98
CA GLU A 602 2.01 32.39 -31.19
C GLU A 602 1.48 33.52 -32.12
N LEU A 603 2.32 33.97 -33.04
CA LEU A 603 1.92 34.98 -34.02
C LEU A 603 0.80 34.49 -34.91
N THR A 604 0.85 33.23 -35.38
CA THR A 604 -0.18 32.62 -36.20
C THR A 604 -1.54 32.65 -35.54
N MET A 605 -1.57 32.44 -34.22
CA MET A 605 -2.81 32.41 -33.45
C MET A 605 -3.43 33.80 -33.29
N ILE A 606 -2.65 34.86 -33.12
CA ILE A 606 -3.18 36.20 -32.89
C ILE A 606 -3.52 36.94 -34.19
N LEU A 607 -2.84 36.69 -35.31
CA LEU A 607 -3.01 37.43 -36.54
C LEU A 607 -4.47 37.49 -37.06
N PRO A 608 -5.26 36.39 -37.10
CA PRO A 608 -6.66 36.44 -37.50
C PRO A 608 -7.50 37.39 -36.65
N LEU A 609 -7.24 37.42 -35.35
CA LEU A 609 -7.95 38.29 -34.40
C LEU A 609 -7.50 39.75 -34.50
N VAL A 610 -6.20 40.01 -34.74
CA VAL A 610 -5.74 41.37 -35.04
C VAL A 610 -6.44 41.94 -36.26
N LYS A 611 -6.60 41.14 -37.34
CA LYS A 611 -7.34 41.53 -38.55
C LYS A 611 -8.79 41.89 -38.22
N ILE A 612 -9.43 41.15 -37.33
CA ILE A 612 -10.83 41.36 -36.92
C ILE A 612 -10.95 42.60 -36.03
N TYR A 613 -10.12 42.74 -35.03
CA TYR A 613 -10.24 43.78 -33.99
C TYR A 613 -9.74 45.15 -34.49
N ASN A 614 -8.82 45.20 -35.44
CA ASN A 614 -8.25 46.42 -35.98
C ASN A 614 -7.82 46.32 -37.45
N SER A 615 -8.76 46.09 -38.35
CA SER A 615 -8.53 45.87 -39.77
C SER A 615 -7.80 47.02 -40.45
N LYS A 616 -8.07 48.27 -40.10
CA LYS A 616 -7.47 49.46 -40.73
C LYS A 616 -5.97 49.59 -40.42
N GLU A 617 -5.61 49.57 -39.14
CA GLU A 617 -4.19 49.64 -38.74
C GLU A 617 -3.42 48.38 -39.16
N PHE A 618 -4.05 47.23 -39.08
CA PHE A 618 -3.45 45.97 -39.49
C PHE A 618 -3.03 46.00 -40.99
N THR A 619 -3.90 46.48 -41.87
CA THR A 619 -3.60 46.56 -43.30
C THR A 619 -2.40 47.48 -43.57
N VAL A 620 -2.19 48.54 -42.76
CA VAL A 620 -1.08 49.47 -42.87
C VAL A 620 0.22 48.93 -42.26
N ASP A 621 0.12 48.25 -41.13
CA ASP A 621 1.30 47.84 -40.34
C ASP A 621 1.81 46.44 -40.72
N PHE A 622 0.95 45.55 -41.17
CA PHE A 622 1.34 44.18 -41.56
C PHE A 622 2.39 44.13 -42.67
N PRO A 623 2.27 44.89 -43.75
CA PRO A 623 3.33 44.90 -44.79
C PRO A 623 4.69 45.30 -44.29
N LYS A 624 4.77 46.14 -43.23
CA LYS A 624 6.05 46.59 -42.62
C LYS A 624 6.81 45.45 -41.92
N LEU A 625 6.13 44.36 -41.56
CA LEU A 625 6.75 43.16 -41.00
C LEU A 625 7.50 42.33 -42.04
N ILE A 626 7.15 42.48 -43.32
CA ILE A 626 7.62 41.64 -44.40
C ILE A 626 8.84 42.29 -45.09
N GLN A 627 9.90 42.53 -44.36
CA GLN A 627 11.10 43.20 -44.87
C GLN A 627 12.03 42.25 -45.63
N SER A 628 12.06 40.97 -45.31
CA SER A 628 12.88 39.97 -45.99
C SER A 628 12.08 38.88 -46.68
N ASP A 629 12.71 38.22 -47.64
CA ASP A 629 12.09 37.09 -48.37
C ASP A 629 11.79 35.90 -47.43
N LYS A 630 12.61 35.72 -46.41
CA LYS A 630 12.37 34.70 -45.35
C LYS A 630 11.09 35.00 -44.57
N GLN A 631 10.87 36.29 -44.23
CA GLN A 631 9.63 36.71 -43.56
C GLN A 631 8.41 36.54 -44.48
N LEU A 632 8.55 36.88 -45.77
CA LEU A 632 7.47 36.68 -46.69
C LEU A 632 7.03 35.21 -46.77
N LEU A 633 7.96 34.29 -46.97
CA LEU A 633 7.69 32.86 -46.98
C LEU A 633 7.09 32.37 -45.65
N HIS A 634 7.58 32.92 -44.54
CA HIS A 634 7.07 32.62 -43.24
C HIS A 634 5.60 33.03 -43.10
N PHE A 635 5.22 34.25 -43.45
CA PHE A 635 3.84 34.72 -43.40
C PHE A 635 2.93 34.00 -44.39
N ILE A 636 3.41 33.61 -45.56
CA ILE A 636 2.67 32.74 -46.48
C ILE A 636 2.34 31.42 -45.75
N TRP A 637 3.32 30.79 -45.10
CA TRP A 637 3.10 29.56 -44.35
C TRP A 637 2.07 29.70 -43.25
N LEU A 638 2.13 30.80 -42.47
CA LEU A 638 1.17 31.11 -41.42
C LEU A 638 -0.27 31.34 -41.96
N SER A 639 -0.41 31.77 -43.18
CA SER A 639 -1.71 32.02 -43.80
C SER A 639 -2.34 30.77 -44.46
N ILE A 640 -1.61 29.65 -44.48
CA ILE A 640 -2.10 28.39 -45.06
C ILE A 640 -2.98 27.67 -44.05
N LYS A 641 -4.22 27.37 -44.45
CA LYS A 641 -5.15 26.58 -43.67
C LYS A 641 -4.80 25.10 -43.77
N ARG A 642 -4.75 24.44 -42.64
CA ARG A 642 -4.51 23.00 -42.52
C ARG A 642 -5.84 22.29 -42.26
N SER A 643 -6.11 21.23 -43.00
CA SER A 643 -7.32 20.41 -42.81
C SER A 643 -6.95 18.93 -42.61
N TYR A 644 -7.60 18.29 -41.67
CA TYR A 644 -7.49 16.85 -41.44
C TYR A 644 -8.77 16.18 -41.91
N ARG A 645 -8.66 15.13 -42.72
CA ARG A 645 -9.85 14.31 -43.08
C ARG A 645 -10.00 13.23 -42.03
N THR A 646 -11.22 13.00 -41.60
CA THR A 646 -11.64 12.15 -40.43
C THR A 646 -11.11 10.71 -40.45
N TYR A 647 -10.61 10.21 -41.58
CA TYR A 647 -10.08 8.84 -41.72
C TYR A 647 -8.71 8.78 -42.42
N SER A 648 -7.96 9.87 -42.44
CA SER A 648 -6.68 9.94 -43.13
C SER A 648 -5.63 10.54 -42.18
N THR A 649 -4.43 9.93 -42.11
CA THR A 649 -3.27 10.49 -41.44
C THR A 649 -2.62 11.63 -42.23
N LYS A 650 -3.09 11.93 -43.43
CA LYS A 650 -2.56 12.96 -44.29
C LYS A 650 -3.13 14.33 -43.94
N ILE A 651 -2.26 15.34 -43.95
CA ILE A 651 -2.61 16.73 -43.78
C ILE A 651 -2.80 17.35 -45.16
N TYR A 652 -3.92 18.00 -45.33
CA TYR A 652 -4.24 18.75 -46.56
C TYR A 652 -4.12 20.24 -46.29
N TYR A 653 -3.67 20.98 -47.27
CA TYR A 653 -3.39 22.40 -47.16
C TYR A 653 -4.25 23.19 -48.13
N GLU A 654 -4.83 24.30 -47.67
CA GLU A 654 -5.64 25.23 -48.48
C GLU A 654 -5.08 26.64 -48.32
N PHE A 655 -5.03 27.38 -49.43
CA PHE A 655 -4.73 28.81 -49.43
C PHE A 655 -5.69 29.51 -50.36
N SER A 656 -6.72 30.08 -49.77
CA SER A 656 -7.80 30.74 -50.50
C SER A 656 -7.68 32.28 -50.49
N GLU A 657 -8.48 32.96 -51.28
CA GLU A 657 -8.49 34.42 -51.31
C GLU A 657 -8.83 35.07 -49.97
N SER A 658 -9.69 34.44 -49.19
CA SER A 658 -10.06 34.90 -47.85
C SER A 658 -8.90 34.88 -46.85
N GLN A 659 -7.86 34.07 -47.12
CA GLN A 659 -6.67 33.88 -46.28
C GLN A 659 -5.47 34.71 -46.77
N PHE A 660 -5.64 35.50 -47.84
CA PHE A 660 -4.57 36.26 -48.42
C PHE A 660 -3.98 37.30 -47.45
N LEU A 661 -2.69 37.61 -47.66
CA LEU A 661 -1.93 38.51 -46.79
C LEU A 661 -2.46 39.97 -46.88
N PRO A 662 -3.00 40.53 -45.79
CA PRO A 662 -3.58 41.87 -45.79
C PRO A 662 -2.57 42.94 -46.21
N GLY A 663 -2.99 43.85 -47.06
CA GLY A 663 -2.15 44.97 -47.50
C GLY A 663 -1.02 44.61 -48.46
N LEU A 664 -0.99 43.38 -48.99
CA LEU A 664 -0.10 42.95 -50.05
C LEU A 664 -0.95 42.50 -51.26
N GLU A 665 -0.64 43.05 -52.42
CA GLU A 665 -1.27 42.62 -53.67
C GLU A 665 -0.67 41.28 -54.12
N LYS A 666 -1.51 40.37 -54.64
CA LYS A 666 -1.13 39.03 -55.06
C LYS A 666 0.01 39.04 -56.10
N GLU A 667 -0.09 39.97 -57.04
CA GLU A 667 0.91 40.20 -58.09
C GLU A 667 2.25 40.63 -57.51
N GLN A 668 2.25 41.52 -56.51
CA GLN A 668 3.48 41.97 -55.84
C GLN A 668 4.18 40.83 -55.08
N VAL A 669 3.42 39.98 -54.41
CA VAL A 669 3.95 38.82 -53.74
C VAL A 669 4.55 37.84 -54.75
N LYS A 670 3.85 37.59 -55.87
CA LYS A 670 4.33 36.73 -56.95
C LYS A 670 5.62 37.29 -57.55
N ASP A 671 5.64 38.57 -57.96
CA ASP A 671 6.82 39.22 -58.47
C ASP A 671 8.05 39.16 -57.56
N ARG A 672 7.81 39.24 -56.25
CA ARG A 672 8.83 39.10 -55.23
C ARG A 672 9.33 37.66 -55.13
N LEU A 673 8.43 36.67 -55.17
CA LEU A 673 8.78 35.25 -55.17
C LEU A 673 9.55 34.88 -56.44
N ASP A 674 9.13 35.37 -57.62
CA ASP A 674 9.82 35.09 -58.90
C ASP A 674 11.27 35.60 -58.95
N LYS A 675 11.60 36.61 -58.13
CA LYS A 675 12.96 37.17 -58.01
C LYS A 675 13.83 36.43 -56.96
N MET A 676 13.24 35.52 -56.21
CA MET A 676 13.97 34.74 -55.18
C MET A 676 14.85 33.67 -55.81
N ASP A 677 16.07 33.51 -55.30
CA ASP A 677 16.90 32.37 -55.65
C ASP A 677 16.38 31.10 -54.93
N ARG A 678 15.72 30.24 -55.67
CA ARG A 678 15.15 28.98 -55.17
C ARG A 678 16.20 28.04 -54.59
N ASN A 679 17.43 28.10 -55.03
CA ASN A 679 18.51 27.22 -54.60
C ASN A 679 19.03 27.62 -53.21
N SER A 680 18.82 28.88 -52.81
CA SER A 680 19.17 29.38 -51.47
C SER A 680 18.13 29.00 -50.37
N LEU A 681 16.97 28.41 -50.75
CA LEU A 681 15.91 28.05 -49.82
C LEU A 681 16.12 26.62 -49.25
N ASP A 682 15.91 26.45 -47.96
CA ASP A 682 15.81 25.14 -47.37
C ASP A 682 14.55 24.40 -47.88
N GLU A 683 14.51 23.10 -47.68
CA GLU A 683 13.38 22.24 -48.19
C GLU A 683 11.99 22.75 -47.79
N ASN A 684 11.81 23.17 -46.55
CA ASN A 684 10.54 23.63 -46.03
C ASN A 684 10.10 24.94 -46.66
N LYS A 685 11.01 25.90 -46.79
CA LYS A 685 10.75 27.18 -47.48
C LYS A 685 10.46 26.97 -48.97
N ARG A 686 11.11 26.01 -49.59
CA ARG A 686 10.88 25.64 -51.01
C ARG A 686 9.48 25.05 -51.19
N LYS A 687 9.01 24.25 -50.24
CA LYS A 687 7.62 23.73 -50.22
C LYS A 687 6.59 24.86 -50.13
N VAL A 688 6.79 25.83 -49.23
CA VAL A 688 5.92 27.00 -49.07
C VAL A 688 5.93 27.86 -50.35
N PHE A 689 7.09 28.09 -50.92
CA PHE A 689 7.25 28.81 -52.18
C PHE A 689 6.45 28.16 -53.32
N ASN A 690 6.65 26.87 -53.55
CA ASN A 690 5.93 26.11 -54.57
C ASN A 690 4.42 26.09 -54.32
N PHE A 691 4.01 25.99 -53.06
CA PHE A 691 2.62 26.00 -52.66
C PHE A 691 1.94 27.31 -53.05
N TYR A 692 2.55 28.47 -52.77
CA TYR A 692 2.01 29.77 -53.15
C TYR A 692 1.86 29.89 -54.66
N LEU A 693 2.87 29.53 -55.43
CA LEU A 693 2.82 29.60 -56.90
C LEU A 693 1.73 28.70 -57.47
N LYS A 694 1.52 27.53 -56.89
CA LYS A 694 0.43 26.62 -57.29
C LYS A 694 -0.92 27.23 -56.96
N ALA A 695 -1.13 27.73 -55.74
CA ALA A 695 -2.37 28.39 -55.35
C ALA A 695 -2.65 29.64 -56.21
N TYR A 696 -1.62 30.41 -56.55
CA TYR A 696 -1.73 31.54 -57.47
C TYR A 696 -2.19 31.11 -58.89
N SER A 697 -1.59 30.03 -59.43
CA SER A 697 -1.96 29.50 -60.74
C SER A 697 -3.40 28.98 -60.78
N ASP A 698 -3.89 28.48 -59.66
CA ASP A 698 -5.25 27.96 -59.50
C ASP A 698 -6.27 29.03 -59.08
N GLY A 699 -5.82 30.31 -58.99
CA GLY A 699 -6.65 31.46 -58.66
C GLY A 699 -7.15 31.53 -57.23
N PHE A 700 -6.43 30.96 -56.27
CA PHE A 700 -6.73 30.93 -54.84
C PHE A 700 -8.18 30.46 -54.54
N LYS A 701 -8.63 29.40 -55.19
CA LYS A 701 -10.00 28.90 -55.06
C LYS A 701 -10.25 28.29 -53.68
N GLU A 702 -11.35 28.69 -53.04
CA GLU A 702 -11.82 28.09 -51.79
C GLU A 702 -12.17 26.61 -51.98
N GLY A 703 -11.85 25.80 -50.96
CA GLY A 703 -12.13 24.36 -51.01
C GLY A 703 -11.15 23.53 -51.83
N LEU A 704 -10.10 24.16 -52.39
CA LEU A 704 -9.06 23.45 -53.14
C LEU A 704 -7.93 23.06 -52.18
N TYR A 705 -7.76 21.77 -51.94
CA TYR A 705 -6.82 21.20 -50.99
C TYR A 705 -5.66 20.52 -51.68
N TYR A 706 -4.44 20.77 -51.21
CA TYR A 706 -3.21 20.23 -51.75
C TYR A 706 -2.57 19.27 -50.76
N ASP A 707 -2.01 18.17 -51.28
CA ASP A 707 -1.14 17.28 -50.50
C ASP A 707 0.29 17.88 -50.50
N ILE A 708 0.97 17.89 -49.37
CA ILE A 708 2.33 18.45 -49.27
C ILE A 708 3.33 17.65 -50.11
N ASP A 709 3.10 16.34 -50.27
CA ASP A 709 3.96 15.48 -51.08
C ASP A 709 3.79 15.78 -52.61
N ASP A 710 2.66 16.33 -53.02
CA ASP A 710 2.45 16.77 -54.41
C ASP A 710 3.17 18.09 -54.69
N LEU A 711 3.41 18.91 -53.64
CA LEU A 711 4.12 20.18 -53.76
C LEU A 711 5.63 20.02 -53.95
N THR A 712 6.19 18.87 -53.63
CA THR A 712 7.60 18.54 -53.86
C THR A 712 7.88 18.18 -55.32
N LYS A 713 6.84 17.82 -56.11
CA LYS A 713 6.93 17.36 -57.51
C LYS A 713 6.71 18.48 -58.52
N ILE A 714 6.37 19.69 -58.10
CA ILE A 714 6.18 20.83 -58.97
C ILE A 714 7.55 21.53 -59.15
N ILE A 715 8.29 21.12 -60.17
CA ILE A 715 9.51 21.75 -60.70
C ILE A 715 9.14 22.83 -61.69
#